data_5dd87d9d8d4b6828369f083d5ae702f3
#
_entry.id   5dd87d9d8d4b6828369f083d5ae702f3
#
_cell.length_a   1.000
_cell.length_b   1.000
_cell.length_c   1.000
_cell.angle_alpha   90.00
_cell.angle_beta   90.00
_cell.angle_gamma   90.00
#
_symmetry.space_group_name_H-M   'P 1'
#
loop_
_entity.id
_entity.type
_entity.pdbx_description
1 polymer ?
#
loop_
_entity_poly.entity_id
_entity_poly.type
_entity_poly.pdbx_seq_one_letter_code
_entity_poly.pdbx_strand_id
1 'polypeptide(L)'
;MSKPPFLDLPPLTAAHGTVRLPGSKSISNRVLLLSGLCAGTTVLHGLLDSDDTRVMLAALQQLGCQVERDGTTARITGNGGRLPDSARQADAPLTLFLGNAGTAMRPLTAALAMLDGHFEMTGIPRMYERPIGDLVDGLLQLDCDVRYLANPGYPPLRIGPRQSQAQEPVEIRVRGDVSSQFLTALLMAAPLARHATTFRIQGELISKPYIEITLNLMRRYGVQVERDSETGWQAFTVPADAAYQSPGELHVEADASSASYFIALGAIAADPVQGHSITIEGVGADSIQGDIRFIEAARAMGASISSTPDSIRVQRGRWPLQAIDLDCNHIPDAAMTLAVMALYADGTTTLRNIASWRVKETDRIAAMATELRKLGATVEEGQDYIRVTPPAAGQWRSASLHTYDDHRMAMCGSLAAFNPAGLPVRIDDPSCVAKTFPEYFTDYLALCQADAASIPVLCIDGPSASGKGTLSAAVAAQLGYALLDSGSLYRIVGLAARRAGLLDGDPATNEAAIASLASELDICFGDGQCLLGGEDITEDIRSEQGGMDASAVSALPSVREALVGLQHGFRRLPGLVADGRDMGTVIFPQAPLKVFLTASAEKRAERRHKQLISKGIDAKIDDLRADLEARDARDRSRAAAPLKPAEDAVLLDNSEMDIPTSVNQVLAWWQGKQPFGTQATGTD
;
A
#
# COMPACT_ATOMS: atom_id res chain seq x y z
N MET A 1 -9.44 12.00 0.76
CA MET A 1 -8.17 12.70 1.01
C MET A 1 -7.19 12.32 -0.09
N SER A 2 -6.37 13.23 -0.61
CA SER A 2 -5.31 12.88 -1.56
C SER A 2 -4.29 11.97 -0.87
N LYS A 3 -3.89 10.89 -1.53
CA LYS A 3 -2.84 9.99 -1.01
C LYS A 3 -1.51 10.76 -0.94
N PRO A 4 -0.63 10.49 0.06
CA PRO A 4 0.66 11.15 0.15
C PRO A 4 1.51 10.85 -1.10
N PRO A 5 2.17 11.87 -1.70
CA PRO A 5 2.98 11.71 -2.90
C PRO A 5 4.29 10.94 -2.65
N PHE A 6 4.71 10.83 -1.41
CA PHE A 6 5.88 10.08 -0.97
C PHE A 6 5.72 9.63 0.48
N LEU A 7 6.52 8.65 0.91
CA LEU A 7 6.62 8.18 2.28
C LEU A 7 8.07 8.23 2.72
N ASP A 8 8.37 9.02 3.74
CA ASP A 8 9.68 9.09 4.37
C ASP A 8 9.77 8.07 5.50
N LEU A 9 10.63 7.09 5.33
CA LEU A 9 10.93 6.07 6.33
C LEU A 9 12.18 6.51 7.11
N PRO A 10 12.07 6.76 8.43
CA PRO A 10 13.25 6.99 9.24
C PRO A 10 14.07 5.71 9.35
N PRO A 11 15.32 5.78 9.86
CA PRO A 11 16.10 4.58 10.14
C PRO A 11 15.34 3.63 11.05
N LEU A 12 15.14 2.39 10.58
CA LEU A 12 14.47 1.33 11.33
C LEU A 12 15.51 0.41 11.97
N THR A 13 15.23 -0.07 13.18
CA THR A 13 16.20 -0.83 13.99
C THR A 13 15.81 -2.28 14.21
N ALA A 14 14.53 -2.59 14.31
CA ALA A 14 14.02 -3.92 14.55
C ALA A 14 12.62 -4.11 13.97
N ALA A 15 12.19 -5.37 13.88
CA ALA A 15 10.82 -5.70 13.51
C ALA A 15 10.34 -6.95 14.25
N HIS A 16 9.05 -6.92 14.67
CA HIS A 16 8.46 -8.05 15.35
C HIS A 16 6.92 -7.97 15.32
N GLY A 17 6.26 -9.14 15.34
CA GLY A 17 4.80 -9.22 15.40
C GLY A 17 4.20 -10.19 14.38
N THR A 18 2.89 -10.06 14.17
CA THR A 18 2.11 -10.91 13.27
C THR A 18 1.44 -10.05 12.20
N VAL A 19 1.48 -10.53 10.96
CA VAL A 19 0.77 -9.91 9.82
C VAL A 19 -0.12 -10.95 9.16
N ARG A 20 -1.32 -10.52 8.77
CA ARG A 20 -2.23 -11.28 7.92
C ARG A 20 -2.24 -10.70 6.54
N LEU A 21 -1.82 -11.49 5.55
CA LEU A 21 -1.70 -11.02 4.18
C LEU A 21 -3.05 -10.98 3.46
N PRO A 22 -3.23 -10.08 2.47
CA PRO A 22 -4.37 -10.09 1.58
C PRO A 22 -4.37 -11.32 0.67
N GLY A 23 -5.52 -11.63 0.09
CA GLY A 23 -5.66 -12.72 -0.86
C GLY A 23 -4.75 -12.56 -2.09
N SER A 24 -4.31 -13.67 -2.65
CA SER A 24 -3.45 -13.68 -3.83
C SER A 24 -4.14 -13.05 -5.04
N LYS A 25 -3.50 -12.03 -5.63
CA LYS A 25 -3.97 -11.41 -6.88
C LYS A 25 -4.09 -12.43 -8.01
N SER A 26 -3.09 -13.29 -8.13
CA SER A 26 -3.04 -14.31 -9.18
C SER A 26 -4.16 -15.34 -9.08
N ILE A 27 -4.52 -15.74 -7.87
CA ILE A 27 -5.66 -16.62 -7.62
C ILE A 27 -6.97 -15.86 -7.80
N SER A 28 -7.10 -14.67 -7.18
CA SER A 28 -8.33 -13.87 -7.21
C SER A 28 -8.84 -13.62 -8.63
N ASN A 29 -8.01 -13.10 -9.53
CA ASN A 29 -8.45 -12.81 -10.90
C ASN A 29 -8.83 -14.09 -11.69
N ARG A 30 -8.15 -15.21 -11.43
CA ARG A 30 -8.50 -16.50 -12.06
C ARG A 30 -9.85 -17.01 -11.57
N VAL A 31 -10.05 -17.08 -10.26
CA VAL A 31 -11.32 -17.59 -9.70
C VAL A 31 -12.51 -16.69 -10.02
N LEU A 32 -12.30 -15.35 -10.13
CA LEU A 32 -13.31 -14.42 -10.60
C LEU A 32 -13.75 -14.77 -12.03
N LEU A 33 -12.79 -14.92 -12.96
CA LEU A 33 -13.11 -15.29 -14.33
C LEU A 33 -13.80 -16.66 -14.41
N LEU A 34 -13.23 -17.68 -13.75
CA LEU A 34 -13.80 -19.04 -13.77
C LEU A 34 -15.22 -19.06 -13.18
N SER A 35 -15.47 -18.33 -12.08
CA SER A 35 -16.81 -18.17 -11.51
C SER A 35 -17.78 -17.47 -12.46
N GLY A 36 -17.32 -16.46 -13.21
CA GLY A 36 -18.14 -15.79 -14.22
C GLY A 36 -18.50 -16.69 -15.40
N LEU A 37 -17.60 -17.59 -15.80
CA LEU A 37 -17.80 -18.54 -16.90
C LEU A 37 -18.64 -19.77 -16.52
N CYS A 38 -18.77 -20.08 -15.23
CA CYS A 38 -19.63 -21.18 -14.76
C CYS A 38 -21.12 -20.87 -14.94
N ALA A 39 -21.92 -21.93 -15.04
CA ALA A 39 -23.34 -21.85 -14.71
C ALA A 39 -23.50 -22.07 -13.21
N GLY A 40 -24.24 -21.18 -12.52
CA GLY A 40 -24.50 -21.28 -11.08
C GLY A 40 -23.69 -20.29 -10.25
N THR A 41 -23.77 -20.44 -8.92
CA THR A 41 -23.22 -19.48 -7.97
C THR A 41 -21.98 -20.04 -7.30
N THR A 42 -20.92 -19.23 -7.20
CA THR A 42 -19.71 -19.52 -6.43
C THR A 42 -19.52 -18.45 -5.35
N VAL A 43 -19.24 -18.87 -4.12
CA VAL A 43 -18.86 -17.99 -3.01
C VAL A 43 -17.35 -18.03 -2.87
N LEU A 44 -16.70 -16.87 -2.99
CA LEU A 44 -15.26 -16.70 -2.89
C LEU A 44 -14.96 -16.01 -1.56
N HIS A 45 -14.14 -16.61 -0.70
CA HIS A 45 -13.69 -16.06 0.57
C HIS A 45 -12.22 -15.62 0.48
N GLY A 46 -11.84 -14.55 1.17
CA GLY A 46 -10.48 -14.04 1.16
C GLY A 46 -10.06 -13.38 -0.17
N LEU A 47 -11.04 -12.93 -0.97
CA LEU A 47 -10.76 -12.26 -2.24
C LEU A 47 -9.96 -10.97 -2.01
N LEU A 48 -8.93 -10.78 -2.82
CA LEU A 48 -8.17 -9.53 -2.80
C LEU A 48 -9.09 -8.33 -3.14
N ASP A 49 -8.99 -7.26 -2.37
CA ASP A 49 -9.55 -5.96 -2.72
C ASP A 49 -8.46 -5.06 -3.30
N SER A 50 -8.39 -4.98 -4.62
CA SER A 50 -7.41 -4.20 -5.35
C SER A 50 -7.99 -3.65 -6.64
N ASP A 51 -7.24 -2.75 -7.29
CA ASP A 51 -7.65 -2.20 -8.58
C ASP A 51 -7.82 -3.30 -9.63
N ASP A 52 -6.92 -4.30 -9.66
CA ASP A 52 -6.99 -5.41 -10.62
C ASP A 52 -8.27 -6.25 -10.45
N THR A 53 -8.70 -6.51 -9.22
CA THR A 53 -9.93 -7.31 -8.95
C THR A 53 -11.19 -6.49 -9.14
N ARG A 54 -11.16 -5.17 -8.87
CA ARG A 54 -12.29 -4.26 -9.08
C ARG A 54 -12.63 -4.15 -10.56
N VAL A 55 -11.63 -4.00 -11.45
CA VAL A 55 -11.89 -3.93 -12.90
C VAL A 55 -12.38 -5.28 -13.45
N MET A 56 -11.91 -6.42 -12.90
CA MET A 56 -12.43 -7.75 -13.28
C MET A 56 -13.89 -7.90 -12.86
N LEU A 57 -14.26 -7.54 -11.63
CA LEU A 57 -15.65 -7.61 -11.15
C LEU A 57 -16.57 -6.72 -11.99
N ALA A 58 -16.15 -5.50 -12.31
CA ALA A 58 -16.90 -4.59 -13.15
C ALA A 58 -17.11 -5.17 -14.57
N ALA A 59 -16.07 -5.79 -15.15
CA ALA A 59 -16.18 -6.46 -16.44
C ALA A 59 -17.18 -7.65 -16.39
N LEU A 60 -17.12 -8.47 -15.35
CA LEU A 60 -18.07 -9.59 -15.17
C LEU A 60 -19.52 -9.11 -15.04
N GLN A 61 -19.77 -8.02 -14.33
CA GLN A 61 -21.11 -7.41 -14.23
C GLN A 61 -21.60 -6.93 -15.61
N GLN A 62 -20.73 -6.24 -16.38
CA GLN A 62 -21.07 -5.82 -17.75
C GLN A 62 -21.34 -7.00 -18.67
N LEU A 63 -20.70 -8.15 -18.44
CA LEU A 63 -20.92 -9.41 -19.16
C LEU A 63 -22.18 -10.18 -18.69
N GLY A 64 -22.96 -9.63 -17.75
CA GLY A 64 -24.22 -10.18 -17.28
C GLY A 64 -24.12 -11.13 -16.09
N CYS A 65 -22.96 -11.23 -15.44
CA CYS A 65 -22.84 -11.96 -14.17
C CYS A 65 -23.47 -11.14 -13.02
N GLN A 66 -24.11 -11.83 -12.07
CA GLN A 66 -24.53 -11.19 -10.82
C GLN A 66 -23.39 -11.25 -9.81
N VAL A 67 -23.07 -10.11 -9.23
CA VAL A 67 -21.96 -9.98 -8.29
C VAL A 67 -22.47 -9.28 -7.03
N GLU A 68 -22.38 -9.96 -5.90
CA GLU A 68 -22.61 -9.42 -4.56
C GLU A 68 -21.29 -9.49 -3.80
N ARG A 69 -20.95 -8.41 -3.08
CA ARG A 69 -19.69 -8.33 -2.34
C ARG A 69 -19.92 -7.82 -0.92
N ASP A 70 -19.26 -8.49 0.04
CA ASP A 70 -19.18 -8.07 1.43
C ASP A 70 -17.71 -8.23 1.90
N GLY A 71 -17.01 -7.12 2.07
CA GLY A 71 -15.59 -7.10 2.42
C GLY A 71 -14.73 -7.92 1.45
N THR A 72 -14.08 -8.97 1.95
CA THR A 72 -13.26 -9.91 1.16
C THR A 72 -14.04 -11.13 0.67
N THR A 73 -15.35 -11.20 0.89
CA THR A 73 -16.22 -12.25 0.38
C THR A 73 -16.97 -11.75 -0.85
N ALA A 74 -17.00 -12.53 -1.92
CA ALA A 74 -17.77 -12.24 -3.12
C ALA A 74 -18.63 -13.45 -3.50
N ARG A 75 -19.91 -13.20 -3.78
CA ARG A 75 -20.85 -14.18 -4.35
C ARG A 75 -21.04 -13.85 -5.83
N ILE A 76 -20.67 -14.77 -6.70
CA ILE A 76 -20.73 -14.61 -8.15
C ILE A 76 -21.67 -15.66 -8.74
N THR A 77 -22.75 -15.22 -9.37
CA THR A 77 -23.58 -16.07 -10.21
C THR A 77 -23.15 -15.86 -11.65
N GLY A 78 -22.46 -16.85 -12.19
CA GLY A 78 -21.92 -16.83 -13.54
C GLY A 78 -23.00 -17.01 -14.60
N ASN A 79 -22.68 -16.57 -15.82
CA ASN A 79 -23.62 -16.60 -16.95
C ASN A 79 -23.52 -17.89 -17.80
N GLY A 80 -22.58 -18.80 -17.49
CA GLY A 80 -22.37 -20.04 -18.26
C GLY A 80 -21.93 -19.77 -19.70
N GLY A 81 -21.24 -18.69 -19.98
CA GLY A 81 -20.84 -18.24 -21.33
C GLY A 81 -21.95 -17.57 -22.14
N ARG A 82 -23.10 -17.22 -21.53
CA ARG A 82 -24.19 -16.48 -22.19
C ARG A 82 -23.93 -14.99 -22.11
N LEU A 83 -23.87 -14.34 -23.26
CA LEU A 83 -23.62 -12.91 -23.35
C LEU A 83 -24.91 -12.09 -23.28
N PRO A 84 -24.87 -10.88 -22.69
CA PRO A 84 -25.98 -9.93 -22.72
C PRO A 84 -26.19 -9.38 -24.15
N ASP A 85 -27.37 -8.87 -24.43
CA ASP A 85 -27.70 -8.32 -25.75
C ASP A 85 -26.81 -7.14 -26.16
N SER A 86 -26.32 -6.37 -25.20
CA SER A 86 -25.36 -5.28 -25.43
C SER A 86 -24.04 -5.75 -26.06
N ALA A 87 -23.62 -6.99 -25.81
CA ALA A 87 -22.41 -7.57 -26.38
C ALA A 87 -22.62 -8.15 -27.81
N ARG A 88 -23.82 -8.11 -28.35
CA ARG A 88 -24.18 -8.66 -29.66
C ARG A 88 -24.24 -7.62 -30.79
N GLN A 89 -24.01 -6.35 -30.48
CA GLN A 89 -24.12 -5.25 -31.42
C GLN A 89 -22.78 -4.96 -32.10
N ALA A 90 -22.68 -5.21 -33.40
CA ALA A 90 -21.45 -5.00 -34.17
C ALA A 90 -21.03 -3.52 -34.27
N ASP A 91 -21.99 -2.61 -34.40
CA ASP A 91 -21.76 -1.17 -34.56
C ASP A 91 -21.48 -0.46 -33.20
N ALA A 92 -21.84 -1.11 -32.09
CA ALA A 92 -21.61 -0.58 -30.73
C ALA A 92 -21.04 -1.69 -29.83
N PRO A 93 -19.75 -2.05 -29.98
CA PRO A 93 -19.14 -3.12 -29.20
C PRO A 93 -19.14 -2.78 -27.70
N LEU A 94 -19.31 -3.79 -26.86
CA LEU A 94 -19.22 -3.61 -25.41
C LEU A 94 -17.80 -3.26 -25.01
N THR A 95 -17.59 -2.05 -24.50
CA THR A 95 -16.27 -1.59 -24.07
C THR A 95 -15.98 -2.01 -22.64
N LEU A 96 -14.88 -2.75 -22.45
CA LEU A 96 -14.38 -3.20 -21.16
C LEU A 96 -13.08 -2.44 -20.82
N PHE A 97 -13.14 -1.58 -19.79
CA PHE A 97 -11.98 -0.85 -19.30
C PHE A 97 -11.30 -1.66 -18.19
N LEU A 98 -10.03 -2.04 -18.40
CA LEU A 98 -9.30 -2.95 -17.52
C LEU A 98 -8.08 -2.29 -16.84
N GLY A 99 -7.99 -0.96 -16.87
CA GLY A 99 -6.93 -0.21 -16.20
C GLY A 99 -5.52 -0.69 -16.60
N ASN A 100 -4.67 -1.02 -15.60
CA ASN A 100 -3.36 -1.66 -15.81
C ASN A 100 -3.35 -3.15 -15.39
N ALA A 101 -4.52 -3.81 -15.33
CA ALA A 101 -4.69 -5.17 -14.85
C ALA A 101 -4.38 -6.23 -15.92
N GLY A 102 -3.11 -6.57 -16.11
CA GLY A 102 -2.70 -7.60 -17.08
C GLY A 102 -3.27 -8.99 -16.79
N THR A 103 -3.55 -9.30 -15.51
CA THR A 103 -4.19 -10.54 -15.06
C THR A 103 -5.69 -10.59 -15.33
N ALA A 104 -6.30 -9.47 -15.69
CA ALA A 104 -7.67 -9.38 -16.19
C ALA A 104 -7.71 -9.29 -17.73
N MET A 105 -6.90 -8.38 -18.32
CA MET A 105 -6.86 -8.11 -19.76
C MET A 105 -6.66 -9.38 -20.58
N ARG A 106 -5.61 -10.15 -20.31
CA ARG A 106 -5.25 -11.32 -21.13
C ARG A 106 -6.27 -12.47 -21.02
N PRO A 107 -6.69 -12.92 -19.82
CA PRO A 107 -7.67 -13.99 -19.70
C PRO A 107 -9.06 -13.61 -20.24
N LEU A 108 -9.53 -12.38 -20.02
CA LEU A 108 -10.78 -11.90 -20.59
C LEU A 108 -10.71 -11.82 -22.11
N THR A 109 -9.61 -11.32 -22.70
CA THR A 109 -9.43 -11.31 -24.16
C THR A 109 -9.57 -12.71 -24.72
N ALA A 110 -8.91 -13.71 -24.12
CA ALA A 110 -9.00 -15.09 -24.57
C ALA A 110 -10.42 -15.67 -24.43
N ALA A 111 -11.04 -15.48 -23.26
CA ALA A 111 -12.39 -15.97 -23.01
C ALA A 111 -13.43 -15.35 -23.95
N LEU A 112 -13.38 -14.03 -24.14
CA LEU A 112 -14.33 -13.30 -24.99
C LEU A 112 -14.13 -13.61 -26.49
N ALA A 113 -12.90 -13.88 -26.92
CA ALA A 113 -12.63 -14.33 -28.29
C ALA A 113 -13.22 -15.70 -28.61
N MET A 114 -13.53 -16.54 -27.60
CA MET A 114 -14.24 -17.81 -27.74
C MET A 114 -15.77 -17.68 -27.73
N LEU A 115 -16.29 -16.49 -27.43
CA LEU A 115 -17.73 -16.21 -27.35
C LEU A 115 -18.18 -15.38 -28.56
N ASP A 116 -19.43 -15.60 -29.00
CA ASP A 116 -20.00 -14.94 -30.19
C ASP A 116 -20.48 -13.51 -29.84
N GLY A 117 -19.56 -12.58 -29.58
CA GLY A 117 -19.84 -11.19 -29.19
C GLY A 117 -18.93 -10.17 -29.85
N HIS A 118 -19.24 -8.90 -29.62
CA HIS A 118 -18.46 -7.74 -30.08
C HIS A 118 -17.97 -6.94 -28.89
N PHE A 119 -16.64 -6.87 -28.71
CA PHE A 119 -16.02 -6.24 -27.55
C PHE A 119 -14.89 -5.27 -27.96
N GLU A 120 -14.68 -4.27 -27.13
CA GLU A 120 -13.50 -3.42 -27.18
C GLU A 120 -12.79 -3.47 -25.83
N MET A 121 -11.52 -3.91 -25.85
CA MET A 121 -10.70 -4.09 -24.65
C MET A 121 -9.77 -2.91 -24.49
N THR A 122 -9.93 -2.12 -23.42
CA THR A 122 -9.20 -0.86 -23.19
C THR A 122 -8.55 -0.82 -21.81
N GLY A 123 -7.69 0.18 -21.60
CA GLY A 123 -7.02 0.41 -20.32
C GLY A 123 -6.41 1.81 -20.24
N ILE A 124 -5.53 2.00 -19.26
CA ILE A 124 -4.72 3.22 -19.16
C ILE A 124 -3.55 3.20 -20.16
N PRO A 125 -2.87 4.33 -20.46
CA PRO A 125 -1.78 4.39 -21.43
C PRO A 125 -0.70 3.31 -21.20
N ARG A 126 -0.33 3.02 -19.96
CA ARG A 126 0.65 1.97 -19.66
C ARG A 126 0.22 0.57 -20.13
N MET A 127 -1.07 0.25 -20.13
CA MET A 127 -1.57 -1.03 -20.67
C MET A 127 -1.25 -1.16 -22.16
N TYR A 128 -1.22 -0.07 -22.91
CA TYR A 128 -0.95 -0.06 -24.36
C TYR A 128 0.54 -0.27 -24.71
N GLU A 129 1.40 -0.33 -23.70
CA GLU A 129 2.82 -0.67 -23.83
C GLU A 129 3.12 -2.12 -23.41
N ARG A 130 2.13 -2.84 -22.90
CA ARG A 130 2.30 -4.22 -22.40
C ARG A 130 1.94 -5.23 -23.50
N PRO A 131 2.84 -6.14 -23.88
CA PRO A 131 2.63 -7.03 -25.01
C PRO A 131 1.47 -8.00 -24.78
N ILE A 132 0.71 -8.25 -25.87
CA ILE A 132 -0.37 -9.24 -25.94
C ILE A 132 -0.32 -10.04 -27.24
N GLY A 133 0.65 -9.77 -28.10
CA GLY A 133 0.75 -10.33 -29.45
C GLY A 133 0.75 -11.85 -29.49
N ASP A 134 1.60 -12.51 -28.70
CA ASP A 134 1.66 -14.00 -28.68
C ASP A 134 0.32 -14.64 -28.25
N LEU A 135 -0.48 -13.97 -27.41
CA LEU A 135 -1.84 -14.43 -27.11
C LEU A 135 -2.74 -14.30 -28.32
N VAL A 136 -2.71 -13.15 -29.01
CA VAL A 136 -3.51 -12.92 -30.22
C VAL A 136 -3.14 -13.92 -31.32
N ASP A 137 -1.84 -14.19 -31.51
CA ASP A 137 -1.36 -15.19 -32.49
C ASP A 137 -1.92 -16.60 -32.17
N GLY A 138 -2.01 -16.95 -30.89
CA GLY A 138 -2.67 -18.19 -30.46
C GLY A 138 -4.18 -18.20 -30.76
N LEU A 139 -4.87 -17.09 -30.54
CA LEU A 139 -6.30 -16.93 -30.78
C LEU A 139 -6.62 -16.95 -32.29
N LEU A 140 -5.77 -16.35 -33.13
CA LEU A 140 -5.91 -16.40 -34.58
C LEU A 140 -5.78 -17.83 -35.15
N GLN A 141 -4.94 -18.68 -34.55
CA GLN A 141 -4.87 -20.11 -34.90
C GLN A 141 -6.16 -20.89 -34.54
N LEU A 142 -7.01 -20.31 -33.67
CA LEU A 142 -8.32 -20.84 -33.26
C LEU A 142 -9.49 -20.19 -34.04
N ASP A 143 -9.21 -19.52 -35.15
CA ASP A 143 -10.16 -18.76 -35.99
C ASP A 143 -10.93 -17.66 -35.25
N CYS A 144 -10.35 -17.10 -34.16
CA CYS A 144 -10.92 -15.97 -33.47
C CYS A 144 -10.70 -14.66 -34.23
N ASP A 145 -11.69 -13.75 -34.23
CA ASP A 145 -11.55 -12.40 -34.80
C ASP A 145 -11.06 -11.41 -33.73
N VAL A 146 -9.75 -11.20 -33.69
CA VAL A 146 -9.11 -10.23 -32.78
C VAL A 146 -8.28 -9.24 -33.59
N ARG A 147 -8.51 -7.95 -33.39
CA ARG A 147 -7.84 -6.87 -34.15
C ARG A 147 -7.24 -5.84 -33.21
N TYR A 148 -6.04 -5.34 -33.55
CA TYR A 148 -5.42 -4.23 -32.87
C TYR A 148 -6.07 -2.91 -33.33
N LEU A 149 -6.42 -2.02 -32.39
CA LEU A 149 -6.97 -0.71 -32.70
C LEU A 149 -5.90 0.38 -32.81
N ALA A 150 -4.68 0.08 -32.35
CA ALA A 150 -3.52 0.98 -32.41
C ALA A 150 -2.28 0.18 -32.84
N ASN A 151 -1.28 0.05 -31.98
CA ASN A 151 -0.02 -0.61 -32.32
C ASN A 151 -0.18 -2.14 -32.40
N PRO A 152 0.28 -2.82 -33.48
CA PRO A 152 0.29 -4.27 -33.55
C PRO A 152 1.06 -4.89 -32.39
N GLY A 153 0.48 -5.95 -31.78
CA GLY A 153 1.06 -6.63 -30.61
C GLY A 153 0.65 -6.06 -29.27
N TYR A 154 -0.12 -4.96 -29.24
CA TYR A 154 -0.49 -4.24 -28.01
C TYR A 154 -1.99 -3.87 -27.96
N PRO A 155 -2.60 -3.77 -26.76
CA PRO A 155 -3.92 -3.16 -26.64
C PRO A 155 -3.92 -1.70 -27.13
N PRO A 156 -5.10 -1.09 -27.43
CA PRO A 156 -6.43 -1.65 -27.29
C PRO A 156 -6.78 -2.62 -28.42
N LEU A 157 -7.75 -3.53 -28.12
CA LEU A 157 -8.16 -4.59 -29.03
C LEU A 157 -9.65 -4.52 -29.32
N ARG A 158 -10.04 -4.92 -30.54
CA ARG A 158 -11.42 -5.26 -30.89
C ARG A 158 -11.54 -6.76 -31.09
N ILE A 159 -12.59 -7.34 -30.52
CA ILE A 159 -12.92 -8.76 -30.63
C ILE A 159 -14.28 -8.87 -31.31
N GLY A 160 -14.35 -9.68 -32.36
CA GLY A 160 -15.58 -10.04 -33.06
C GLY A 160 -15.97 -11.49 -32.85
N PRO A 161 -17.15 -11.92 -33.39
CA PRO A 161 -17.57 -13.32 -33.36
C PRO A 161 -16.57 -14.22 -34.08
N ARG A 162 -16.45 -15.47 -33.64
CA ARG A 162 -15.60 -16.47 -34.31
C ARG A 162 -16.04 -16.69 -35.75
N GLN A 163 -15.06 -16.82 -36.65
CA GLN A 163 -15.32 -17.03 -38.09
C GLN A 163 -15.69 -18.49 -38.41
N SER A 164 -15.24 -19.43 -37.59
CA SER A 164 -15.50 -20.86 -37.77
C SER A 164 -15.81 -21.50 -36.41
N GLN A 165 -16.72 -22.50 -36.42
CA GLN A 165 -16.96 -23.37 -35.29
C GLN A 165 -16.42 -24.77 -35.64
N ALA A 166 -15.08 -24.93 -35.57
CA ALA A 166 -14.45 -26.21 -35.77
C ALA A 166 -15.03 -27.24 -34.76
N GLN A 167 -15.36 -28.43 -35.25
CA GLN A 167 -15.80 -29.56 -34.40
C GLN A 167 -14.67 -30.57 -34.20
N GLU A 168 -13.61 -30.49 -34.99
CA GLU A 168 -12.46 -31.38 -34.91
C GLU A 168 -11.41 -30.90 -33.92
N PRO A 169 -10.59 -31.80 -33.36
CA PRO A 169 -9.48 -31.42 -32.49
C PRO A 169 -8.51 -30.44 -33.17
N VAL A 170 -8.14 -29.38 -32.45
CA VAL A 170 -7.23 -28.36 -32.97
C VAL A 170 -5.93 -28.37 -32.17
N GLU A 171 -4.80 -28.31 -32.88
CA GLU A 171 -3.48 -28.11 -32.27
C GLU A 171 -2.97 -26.73 -32.61
N ILE A 172 -2.54 -25.97 -31.60
CA ILE A 172 -1.94 -24.64 -31.77
C ILE A 172 -0.58 -24.57 -31.13
N ARG A 173 0.25 -23.66 -31.63
CA ARG A 173 1.60 -23.42 -31.14
C ARG A 173 1.64 -22.13 -30.33
N VAL A 174 2.25 -22.20 -29.14
CA VAL A 174 2.33 -21.09 -28.20
C VAL A 174 3.79 -20.89 -27.78
N ARG A 175 4.29 -19.69 -27.84
CA ARG A 175 5.63 -19.36 -27.31
C ARG A 175 5.65 -19.46 -25.79
N GLY A 176 6.64 -20.18 -25.25
CA GLY A 176 6.82 -20.40 -23.83
C GLY A 176 7.77 -19.40 -23.15
N ASP A 177 8.60 -18.70 -23.93
CA ASP A 177 9.77 -17.93 -23.48
C ASP A 177 9.49 -16.45 -23.19
N VAL A 178 8.26 -15.96 -23.38
CA VAL A 178 7.88 -14.55 -23.19
C VAL A 178 7.08 -14.33 -21.91
N SER A 179 5.95 -15.01 -21.76
CA SER A 179 5.07 -14.86 -20.59
C SER A 179 4.14 -16.05 -20.41
N SER A 180 4.12 -16.62 -19.20
CA SER A 180 3.14 -17.65 -18.81
C SER A 180 1.68 -17.19 -18.86
N GLN A 181 1.42 -15.87 -18.88
CA GLN A 181 0.06 -15.33 -18.93
C GLN A 181 -0.65 -15.64 -20.24
N PHE A 182 0.07 -15.80 -21.35
CA PHE A 182 -0.51 -16.13 -22.65
C PHE A 182 -1.07 -17.56 -22.65
N LEU A 183 -0.26 -18.54 -22.25
CA LEU A 183 -0.70 -19.93 -22.11
C LEU A 183 -1.81 -20.06 -21.06
N THR A 184 -1.69 -19.39 -19.91
CA THR A 184 -2.73 -19.35 -18.87
C THR A 184 -4.07 -18.85 -19.43
N ALA A 185 -4.07 -17.78 -20.20
CA ALA A 185 -5.29 -17.22 -20.80
C ALA A 185 -5.93 -18.19 -21.78
N LEU A 186 -5.14 -18.81 -22.66
CA LEU A 186 -5.59 -19.78 -23.64
C LEU A 186 -6.15 -21.03 -22.97
N LEU A 187 -5.49 -21.58 -21.96
CA LEU A 187 -5.96 -22.75 -21.20
C LEU A 187 -7.32 -22.46 -20.55
N MET A 188 -7.49 -21.32 -19.88
CA MET A 188 -8.76 -20.96 -19.24
C MET A 188 -9.89 -20.71 -20.25
N ALA A 189 -9.58 -20.27 -21.46
CA ALA A 189 -10.57 -20.03 -22.51
C ALA A 189 -10.95 -21.31 -23.28
N ALA A 190 -10.06 -22.30 -23.38
CA ALA A 190 -10.23 -23.49 -24.21
C ALA A 190 -11.52 -24.30 -23.97
N PRO A 191 -12.06 -24.45 -22.73
CA PRO A 191 -13.34 -25.13 -22.52
C PRO A 191 -14.53 -24.46 -23.22
N LEU A 192 -14.42 -23.18 -23.58
CA LEU A 192 -15.47 -22.46 -24.33
C LEU A 192 -15.44 -22.78 -25.82
N ALA A 193 -14.35 -23.35 -26.34
CA ALA A 193 -14.20 -23.71 -27.75
C ALA A 193 -15.07 -24.91 -28.17
N ARG A 194 -15.46 -25.76 -27.21
CA ARG A 194 -16.30 -26.96 -27.41
C ARG A 194 -15.71 -28.03 -28.38
N HIS A 195 -14.38 -28.00 -28.53
CA HIS A 195 -13.59 -29.02 -29.22
C HIS A 195 -12.31 -29.28 -28.45
N ALA A 196 -11.69 -30.45 -28.64
CA ALA A 196 -10.40 -30.73 -28.02
C ALA A 196 -9.35 -29.78 -28.55
N THR A 197 -8.62 -29.13 -27.64
CA THR A 197 -7.57 -28.16 -28.00
C THR A 197 -6.24 -28.55 -27.37
N THR A 198 -5.22 -28.76 -28.21
CA THR A 198 -3.86 -29.06 -27.75
C THR A 198 -2.95 -27.84 -27.97
N PHE A 199 -2.33 -27.37 -26.92
CA PHE A 199 -1.35 -26.30 -26.92
C PHE A 199 0.07 -26.87 -26.90
N ARG A 200 0.83 -26.72 -27.99
CA ARG A 200 2.25 -27.11 -28.06
C ARG A 200 3.14 -25.92 -27.76
N ILE A 201 4.04 -26.12 -26.81
CA ILE A 201 4.95 -25.07 -26.38
C ILE A 201 6.16 -25.01 -27.30
N GLN A 202 6.46 -23.81 -27.81
CA GLN A 202 7.66 -23.52 -28.55
C GLN A 202 8.70 -22.84 -27.63
N GLY A 203 9.89 -23.41 -27.58
CA GLY A 203 10.94 -22.96 -26.68
C GLY A 203 10.81 -23.48 -25.25
N GLU A 204 11.47 -22.84 -24.32
CA GLU A 204 11.40 -23.16 -22.89
C GLU A 204 10.24 -22.45 -22.21
N LEU A 205 9.40 -23.19 -21.47
CA LEU A 205 8.30 -22.61 -20.72
C LEU A 205 8.81 -21.96 -19.44
N ILE A 206 8.67 -20.64 -19.38
CA ILE A 206 9.04 -19.84 -18.20
C ILE A 206 7.89 -19.67 -17.22
N SER A 207 8.20 -19.34 -15.97
CA SER A 207 7.21 -19.05 -14.90
C SER A 207 6.18 -20.18 -14.73
N LYS A 208 6.62 -21.43 -14.81
CA LYS A 208 5.81 -22.65 -14.66
C LYS A 208 4.86 -22.63 -13.46
N PRO A 209 5.21 -22.07 -12.28
CA PRO A 209 4.30 -22.03 -11.13
C PRO A 209 2.95 -21.34 -11.40
N TYR A 210 2.90 -20.34 -12.27
CA TYR A 210 1.61 -19.71 -12.62
C TYR A 210 0.74 -20.58 -13.51
N ILE A 211 1.34 -21.48 -14.29
CA ILE A 211 0.59 -22.50 -15.02
C ILE A 211 0.01 -23.52 -14.03
N GLU A 212 0.81 -23.95 -13.03
CA GLU A 212 0.32 -24.86 -11.98
C GLU A 212 -0.86 -24.29 -11.20
N ILE A 213 -0.82 -23.01 -10.82
CA ILE A 213 -1.98 -22.33 -10.21
C ILE A 213 -3.20 -22.46 -11.13
N THR A 214 -3.04 -22.19 -12.42
CA THR A 214 -4.13 -22.24 -13.41
C THR A 214 -4.72 -23.64 -13.51
N LEU A 215 -3.88 -24.66 -13.69
CA LEU A 215 -4.32 -26.06 -13.81
C LEU A 215 -5.01 -26.57 -12.52
N ASN A 216 -4.49 -26.17 -11.36
CA ASN A 216 -5.10 -26.50 -10.07
C ASN A 216 -6.51 -25.89 -9.95
N LEU A 217 -6.64 -24.61 -10.30
CA LEU A 217 -7.93 -23.92 -10.24
C LEU A 217 -8.91 -24.45 -11.28
N MET A 218 -8.49 -24.68 -12.54
CA MET A 218 -9.34 -25.29 -13.56
C MET A 218 -9.89 -26.65 -13.09
N ARG A 219 -9.05 -27.47 -12.46
CA ARG A 219 -9.48 -28.77 -11.88
C ARG A 219 -10.52 -28.58 -10.77
N ARG A 220 -10.37 -27.59 -9.89
CA ARG A 220 -11.38 -27.26 -8.85
C ARG A 220 -12.72 -26.82 -9.45
N TYR A 221 -12.68 -26.25 -10.65
CA TYR A 221 -13.87 -25.90 -11.44
C TYR A 221 -14.29 -26.99 -12.43
N GLY A 222 -13.84 -28.23 -12.24
CA GLY A 222 -14.30 -29.42 -12.99
C GLY A 222 -13.58 -29.68 -14.31
N VAL A 223 -12.56 -28.89 -14.68
CA VAL A 223 -11.82 -29.04 -15.93
C VAL A 223 -10.45 -29.67 -15.68
N GLN A 224 -10.27 -30.90 -16.20
CA GLN A 224 -9.00 -31.62 -16.17
C GLN A 224 -8.22 -31.35 -17.47
N VAL A 225 -7.01 -30.83 -17.36
CA VAL A 225 -6.10 -30.64 -18.50
C VAL A 225 -5.07 -31.76 -18.51
N GLU A 226 -4.93 -32.41 -19.67
CA GLU A 226 -3.92 -33.44 -19.87
C GLU A 226 -2.59 -32.84 -20.25
N ARG A 227 -1.50 -33.47 -19.81
CA ARG A 227 -0.12 -33.03 -20.11
C ARG A 227 0.62 -34.10 -20.90
N ASP A 228 1.69 -33.70 -21.63
CA ASP A 228 2.59 -34.66 -22.25
C ASP A 228 3.20 -35.63 -21.22
N SER A 229 3.46 -36.87 -21.67
CA SER A 229 3.94 -37.93 -20.79
C SER A 229 5.45 -37.87 -20.47
N GLU A 230 6.23 -37.10 -21.22
CA GLU A 230 7.68 -37.06 -21.05
C GLU A 230 8.11 -36.01 -19.99
N THR A 231 7.72 -34.77 -20.19
CA THR A 231 8.12 -33.65 -19.31
C THR A 231 6.96 -33.02 -18.57
N GLY A 232 5.72 -33.19 -19.05
CA GLY A 232 4.52 -32.54 -18.59
C GLY A 232 4.47 -31.04 -18.93
N TRP A 233 5.39 -30.52 -19.77
CA TRP A 233 5.53 -29.08 -20.05
C TRP A 233 5.58 -28.70 -21.52
N GLN A 234 5.58 -29.69 -22.44
CA GLN A 234 5.67 -29.43 -23.89
C GLN A 234 4.31 -29.41 -24.58
N ALA A 235 3.29 -30.05 -23.97
CA ALA A 235 1.95 -30.02 -24.50
C ALA A 235 0.90 -30.06 -23.39
N PHE A 236 -0.22 -29.37 -23.65
CA PHE A 236 -1.39 -29.32 -22.76
C PHE A 236 -2.64 -29.51 -23.59
N THR A 237 -3.47 -30.52 -23.25
CA THR A 237 -4.71 -30.81 -23.98
C THR A 237 -5.92 -30.58 -23.08
N VAL A 238 -6.84 -29.74 -23.54
CA VAL A 238 -8.16 -29.53 -22.93
C VAL A 238 -9.18 -30.38 -23.72
N PRO A 239 -9.90 -31.29 -23.07
CA PRO A 239 -10.89 -32.17 -23.74
C PRO A 239 -12.07 -31.38 -24.34
N ALA A 240 -12.75 -31.96 -25.35
CA ALA A 240 -13.88 -31.32 -26.04
C ALA A 240 -15.12 -31.14 -25.15
N ASP A 241 -15.32 -32.01 -24.18
CA ASP A 241 -16.43 -32.02 -23.23
C ASP A 241 -16.16 -31.24 -21.96
N ALA A 242 -14.99 -30.57 -21.88
CA ALA A 242 -14.63 -29.75 -20.76
C ALA A 242 -15.62 -28.60 -20.57
N ALA A 243 -16.19 -28.49 -19.37
CA ALA A 243 -17.09 -27.39 -19.00
C ALA A 243 -16.87 -27.00 -17.54
N TYR A 244 -16.90 -25.70 -17.29
CA TYR A 244 -16.75 -25.20 -15.94
C TYR A 244 -17.97 -25.46 -15.08
N GLN A 245 -17.72 -25.94 -13.87
CA GLN A 245 -18.70 -26.19 -12.83
C GLN A 245 -18.32 -25.42 -11.58
N SER A 246 -19.30 -24.76 -10.95
CA SER A 246 -19.06 -24.07 -9.70
C SER A 246 -18.66 -25.06 -8.60
N PRO A 247 -17.59 -24.79 -7.84
CA PRO A 247 -17.24 -25.57 -6.65
C PRO A 247 -18.15 -25.28 -5.45
N GLY A 248 -19.14 -24.38 -5.57
CA GLY A 248 -19.97 -23.88 -4.48
C GLY A 248 -19.23 -22.80 -3.66
N GLU A 249 -18.20 -23.19 -2.93
CA GLU A 249 -17.35 -22.30 -2.14
C GLU A 249 -15.87 -22.53 -2.44
N LEU A 250 -15.08 -21.44 -2.37
CA LEU A 250 -13.64 -21.48 -2.53
C LEU A 250 -12.96 -20.41 -1.68
N HIS A 251 -11.90 -20.81 -0.95
CA HIS A 251 -11.04 -19.88 -0.22
C HIS A 251 -9.82 -19.52 -1.06
N VAL A 252 -9.59 -18.21 -1.21
CA VAL A 252 -8.41 -17.64 -1.86
C VAL A 252 -7.28 -17.62 -0.83
N GLU A 253 -6.16 -18.28 -1.16
CA GLU A 253 -4.96 -18.21 -0.31
C GLU A 253 -4.42 -16.78 -0.25
N ALA A 254 -3.77 -16.43 0.85
CA ALA A 254 -3.01 -15.20 0.94
C ALA A 254 -1.85 -15.17 -0.06
N ASP A 255 -1.41 -13.98 -0.46
CA ASP A 255 -0.43 -13.79 -1.55
C ASP A 255 0.99 -14.19 -1.12
N ALA A 256 1.52 -15.28 -1.66
CA ALA A 256 2.87 -15.76 -1.40
C ALA A 256 3.96 -14.80 -1.90
N SER A 257 3.71 -14.02 -2.97
CA SER A 257 4.65 -12.97 -3.38
C SER A 257 4.73 -11.88 -2.31
N SER A 258 3.59 -11.47 -1.73
CA SER A 258 3.55 -10.50 -0.63
C SER A 258 4.22 -11.02 0.63
N ALA A 259 4.17 -12.33 0.88
CA ALA A 259 4.90 -12.95 1.98
C ALA A 259 6.41 -12.70 1.90
N SER A 260 6.99 -12.57 0.69
CA SER A 260 8.43 -12.38 0.52
C SER A 260 8.94 -11.12 1.23
N TYR A 261 8.16 -10.03 1.26
CA TYR A 261 8.58 -8.78 1.94
C TYR A 261 8.69 -8.96 3.45
N PHE A 262 7.75 -9.68 4.05
CA PHE A 262 7.74 -9.95 5.49
C PHE A 262 8.70 -11.08 5.89
N ILE A 263 8.97 -12.02 4.99
CA ILE A 263 10.06 -13.00 5.16
C ILE A 263 11.40 -12.26 5.17
N ALA A 264 11.63 -11.35 4.22
CA ALA A 264 12.83 -10.53 4.18
C ALA A 264 12.93 -9.62 5.42
N LEU A 265 11.82 -9.01 5.84
CA LEU A 265 11.75 -8.21 7.07
C LEU A 265 12.20 -9.02 8.28
N GLY A 266 11.70 -10.24 8.44
CA GLY A 266 12.12 -11.15 9.52
C GLY A 266 13.59 -11.54 9.44
N ALA A 267 14.10 -11.83 8.24
CA ALA A 267 15.50 -12.20 8.01
C ALA A 267 16.47 -11.04 8.29
N ILE A 268 16.06 -9.80 8.05
CA ILE A 268 16.90 -8.60 8.24
C ILE A 268 16.76 -8.07 9.67
N ALA A 269 15.57 -8.02 10.23
CA ALA A 269 15.25 -7.15 11.37
C ALA A 269 14.72 -7.86 12.62
N ALA A 270 14.29 -9.14 12.54
CA ALA A 270 13.75 -9.86 13.68
C ALA A 270 14.87 -10.61 14.46
N ASP A 271 15.48 -9.94 15.42
CA ASP A 271 16.59 -10.49 16.21
C ASP A 271 16.08 -11.52 17.24
N PRO A 272 16.46 -12.80 17.15
CA PRO A 272 16.04 -13.83 18.09
C PRO A 272 16.58 -13.62 19.50
N VAL A 273 17.71 -12.91 19.69
CA VAL A 273 18.27 -12.60 21.02
C VAL A 273 17.33 -11.68 21.78
N GLN A 274 16.59 -10.82 21.09
CA GLN A 274 15.56 -9.96 21.68
C GLN A 274 14.18 -10.61 21.71
N GLY A 275 14.05 -11.88 21.33
CA GLY A 275 12.79 -12.58 21.22
C GLY A 275 11.92 -12.18 20.03
N HIS A 276 12.46 -11.41 19.08
CA HIS A 276 11.71 -10.92 17.92
C HIS A 276 11.49 -12.02 16.88
N SER A 277 10.33 -11.99 16.25
CA SER A 277 9.98 -12.83 15.10
C SER A 277 8.87 -12.18 14.29
N ILE A 278 8.84 -12.41 12.99
CA ILE A 278 7.70 -12.08 12.14
C ILE A 278 6.91 -13.36 11.88
N THR A 279 5.61 -13.32 12.20
CA THR A 279 4.65 -14.38 11.87
C THR A 279 3.76 -13.90 10.75
N ILE A 280 3.66 -14.68 9.68
CA ILE A 280 2.86 -14.40 8.48
C ILE A 280 1.73 -15.41 8.42
N GLU A 281 0.48 -14.95 8.39
CA GLU A 281 -0.72 -15.80 8.39
C GLU A 281 -1.42 -15.82 7.02
N GLY A 282 -2.11 -16.92 6.73
CA GLY A 282 -2.94 -17.13 5.55
C GLY A 282 -2.21 -17.75 4.36
N VAL A 283 -0.90 -18.02 4.48
CA VAL A 283 -0.08 -18.73 3.50
C VAL A 283 1.01 -19.52 4.22
N GLY A 284 1.31 -20.73 3.75
CA GLY A 284 2.29 -21.59 4.37
C GLY A 284 2.81 -22.68 3.44
N ALA A 285 3.29 -23.79 4.01
CA ALA A 285 3.96 -24.86 3.27
C ALA A 285 3.11 -25.52 2.19
N ASP A 286 1.78 -25.52 2.34
CA ASP A 286 0.84 -26.19 1.42
C ASP A 286 0.31 -25.27 0.31
N SER A 287 0.87 -24.04 0.16
CA SER A 287 0.44 -23.10 -0.87
C SER A 287 0.66 -23.64 -2.29
N ILE A 288 -0.35 -23.46 -3.13
CA ILE A 288 -0.26 -23.77 -4.58
C ILE A 288 0.54 -22.72 -5.37
N GLN A 289 0.96 -21.63 -4.71
CA GLN A 289 1.68 -20.53 -5.33
C GLN A 289 3.17 -20.81 -5.36
N GLY A 290 3.80 -20.70 -6.54
CA GLY A 290 5.23 -20.98 -6.70
C GLY A 290 6.13 -20.08 -5.85
N ASP A 291 5.72 -18.83 -5.64
CA ASP A 291 6.49 -17.84 -4.85
C ASP A 291 6.67 -18.25 -3.38
N ILE A 292 5.93 -19.25 -2.88
CA ILE A 292 6.17 -19.84 -1.54
C ILE A 292 7.60 -20.40 -1.42
N ARG A 293 8.21 -20.81 -2.53
CA ARG A 293 9.60 -21.28 -2.59
C ARG A 293 10.63 -20.19 -2.27
N PHE A 294 10.18 -18.95 -2.13
CA PHE A 294 11.01 -17.88 -1.56
C PHE A 294 11.58 -18.25 -0.18
N ILE A 295 10.86 -19.09 0.59
CA ILE A 295 11.34 -19.64 1.86
C ILE A 295 12.69 -20.36 1.69
N GLU A 296 12.86 -21.13 0.61
CA GLU A 296 14.09 -21.86 0.31
C GLU A 296 15.24 -20.88 0.03
N ALA A 297 14.98 -19.85 -0.77
CA ALA A 297 15.97 -18.81 -1.10
C ALA A 297 16.37 -18.00 0.13
N ALA A 298 15.42 -17.59 0.96
CA ALA A 298 15.71 -16.86 2.19
C ALA A 298 16.49 -17.71 3.21
N ARG A 299 16.19 -19.01 3.32
CA ARG A 299 17.01 -19.95 4.12
C ARG A 299 18.42 -20.07 3.58
N ALA A 300 18.60 -20.14 2.26
CA ALA A 300 19.94 -20.17 1.64
C ALA A 300 20.73 -18.89 1.94
N MET A 301 20.06 -17.75 2.08
CA MET A 301 20.69 -16.50 2.55
C MET A 301 20.90 -16.46 4.07
N GLY A 302 20.44 -17.47 4.81
CA GLY A 302 20.69 -17.60 6.24
C GLY A 302 19.54 -17.22 7.17
N ALA A 303 18.33 -16.99 6.65
CA ALA A 303 17.14 -16.77 7.48
C ALA A 303 16.74 -18.03 8.26
N SER A 304 16.29 -17.85 9.51
CA SER A 304 15.70 -18.93 10.32
C SER A 304 14.18 -18.94 10.10
N ILE A 305 13.65 -19.98 9.43
CA ILE A 305 12.25 -20.04 9.03
C ILE A 305 11.62 -21.36 9.44
N SER A 306 10.49 -21.33 10.10
CA SER A 306 9.58 -22.44 10.28
C SER A 306 8.23 -22.15 9.60
N SER A 307 7.55 -23.18 9.10
CA SER A 307 6.25 -23.03 8.43
C SER A 307 5.30 -24.15 8.82
N THR A 308 4.02 -23.79 8.93
CA THR A 308 2.87 -24.69 8.99
C THR A 308 2.15 -24.70 7.64
N PRO A 309 1.06 -25.46 7.44
CA PRO A 309 0.30 -25.39 6.20
C PRO A 309 -0.18 -23.98 5.81
N ASP A 310 -0.47 -23.10 6.79
CA ASP A 310 -1.15 -21.82 6.63
C ASP A 310 -0.40 -20.62 7.27
N SER A 311 0.80 -20.84 7.83
CA SER A 311 1.59 -19.77 8.43
C SER A 311 3.10 -19.96 8.25
N ILE A 312 3.83 -18.83 8.33
CA ILE A 312 5.29 -18.80 8.22
C ILE A 312 5.82 -17.95 9.38
N ARG A 313 6.78 -18.47 10.14
CA ARG A 313 7.50 -17.71 11.16
C ARG A 313 8.95 -17.52 10.78
N VAL A 314 9.42 -16.28 10.83
CA VAL A 314 10.75 -15.88 10.38
C VAL A 314 11.49 -15.12 11.47
N GLN A 315 12.77 -15.43 11.61
CA GLN A 315 13.72 -14.72 12.47
C GLN A 315 15.03 -14.52 11.72
N ARG A 316 15.84 -13.55 12.15
CA ARG A 316 17.23 -13.44 11.74
C ARG A 316 17.97 -14.71 12.14
N GLY A 317 18.66 -15.32 11.19
CA GLY A 317 19.58 -16.41 11.44
C GLY A 317 21.02 -15.93 11.34
N ARG A 318 21.71 -16.27 10.24
CA ARG A 318 23.05 -15.76 9.95
C ARG A 318 23.01 -14.25 9.67
N TRP A 319 23.99 -13.53 10.20
CA TRP A 319 24.18 -12.11 9.92
C TRP A 319 25.67 -11.75 9.77
N PRO A 320 26.12 -11.01 8.74
CA PRO A 320 25.33 -10.60 7.55
C PRO A 320 24.71 -11.80 6.83
N LEU A 321 23.70 -11.54 5.97
CA LEU A 321 23.11 -12.58 5.13
C LEU A 321 24.19 -13.19 4.21
N GLN A 322 24.01 -14.41 3.78
CA GLN A 322 24.90 -15.08 2.83
C GLN A 322 24.57 -14.65 1.40
N ALA A 323 25.59 -14.27 0.65
CA ALA A 323 25.46 -14.07 -0.79
C ALA A 323 25.15 -15.39 -1.52
N ILE A 324 24.25 -15.35 -2.50
CA ILE A 324 23.81 -16.53 -3.25
C ILE A 324 23.88 -16.28 -4.77
N ASP A 325 23.95 -17.36 -5.53
CA ASP A 325 23.73 -17.39 -6.98
C ASP A 325 22.52 -18.29 -7.25
N LEU A 326 21.40 -17.72 -7.72
CA LEU A 326 20.11 -18.40 -7.77
C LEU A 326 19.43 -18.24 -9.14
N ASP A 327 18.90 -19.37 -9.64
CA ASP A 327 17.92 -19.38 -10.71
C ASP A 327 16.52 -19.04 -10.15
N CYS A 328 15.98 -17.91 -10.58
CA CYS A 328 14.73 -17.36 -10.06
C CYS A 328 13.49 -17.69 -10.90
N ASN A 329 13.58 -18.59 -11.89
CA ASN A 329 12.46 -18.94 -12.76
C ASN A 329 11.23 -19.46 -11.98
N HIS A 330 11.45 -20.05 -10.80
CA HIS A 330 10.38 -20.59 -9.96
C HIS A 330 9.75 -19.60 -8.97
N ILE A 331 10.37 -18.43 -8.78
CA ILE A 331 9.90 -17.36 -7.88
C ILE A 331 9.98 -15.99 -8.56
N PRO A 332 9.46 -15.85 -9.79
CA PRO A 332 9.78 -14.71 -10.66
C PRO A 332 9.35 -13.36 -10.11
N ASP A 333 8.29 -13.30 -9.32
CA ASP A 333 7.81 -12.05 -8.72
C ASP A 333 8.43 -11.81 -7.33
N ALA A 334 8.62 -12.85 -6.51
CA ALA A 334 9.22 -12.73 -5.19
C ALA A 334 10.74 -12.45 -5.25
N ALA A 335 11.41 -12.84 -6.34
CA ALA A 335 12.85 -12.65 -6.49
C ALA A 335 13.32 -11.19 -6.41
N MET A 336 12.45 -10.21 -6.69
CA MET A 336 12.78 -8.79 -6.49
C MET A 336 13.17 -8.48 -5.05
N THR A 337 12.54 -9.15 -4.10
CA THR A 337 12.85 -9.01 -2.67
C THR A 337 14.27 -9.50 -2.35
N LEU A 338 14.77 -10.54 -3.04
CA LEU A 338 16.16 -11.02 -2.87
C LEU A 338 17.19 -9.97 -3.32
N ALA A 339 16.87 -9.18 -4.35
CA ALA A 339 17.77 -8.11 -4.79
C ALA A 339 17.98 -7.04 -3.72
N VAL A 340 16.96 -6.75 -2.90
CA VAL A 340 17.09 -5.86 -1.75
C VAL A 340 17.74 -6.56 -0.55
N MET A 341 17.43 -7.84 -0.28
CA MET A 341 18.13 -8.62 0.74
C MET A 341 19.64 -8.69 0.48
N ALA A 342 20.07 -8.68 -0.79
CA ALA A 342 21.47 -8.66 -1.19
C ALA A 342 22.24 -7.44 -0.65
N LEU A 343 21.57 -6.32 -0.33
CA LEU A 343 22.19 -5.16 0.33
C LEU A 343 22.76 -5.50 1.72
N TYR A 344 22.29 -6.58 2.33
CA TYR A 344 22.65 -7.04 3.68
C TYR A 344 23.50 -8.32 3.66
N ALA A 345 23.97 -8.72 2.46
CA ALA A 345 24.76 -9.94 2.30
C ALA A 345 26.27 -9.70 2.52
N ASP A 346 27.01 -10.79 2.71
CA ASP A 346 28.47 -10.79 2.89
C ASP A 346 29.27 -10.74 1.57
N GLY A 347 28.57 -10.66 0.42
CA GLY A 347 29.20 -10.63 -0.91
C GLY A 347 28.19 -10.36 -2.02
N THR A 348 28.59 -10.60 -3.26
CA THR A 348 27.75 -10.37 -4.44
C THR A 348 26.69 -11.47 -4.60
N THR A 349 25.43 -11.11 -4.59
CA THR A 349 24.31 -11.99 -4.92
C THR A 349 23.98 -11.87 -6.41
N THR A 350 23.79 -13.01 -7.07
CA THR A 350 23.43 -13.12 -8.48
C THR A 350 22.04 -13.75 -8.61
N LEU A 351 21.12 -13.08 -9.29
CA LEU A 351 19.77 -13.59 -9.61
C LEU A 351 19.68 -13.76 -11.13
N ARG A 352 19.39 -15.00 -11.57
CA ARG A 352 19.39 -15.39 -12.99
C ARG A 352 17.99 -15.85 -13.43
N ASN A 353 17.80 -15.94 -14.76
CA ASN A 353 16.55 -16.34 -15.41
C ASN A 353 15.36 -15.40 -15.05
N ILE A 354 15.62 -14.10 -15.05
CA ILE A 354 14.65 -13.05 -14.73
C ILE A 354 14.28 -12.19 -15.96
N ALA A 355 14.49 -12.68 -17.20
CA ALA A 355 14.15 -11.95 -18.41
C ALA A 355 12.70 -11.43 -18.44
N SER A 356 11.77 -12.19 -17.84
CA SER A 356 10.36 -11.78 -17.72
C SER A 356 10.14 -10.47 -16.96
N TRP A 357 11.10 -10.00 -16.17
CA TRP A 357 11.03 -8.73 -15.46
C TRP A 357 10.99 -7.52 -16.39
N ARG A 358 11.55 -7.65 -17.60
CA ARG A 358 11.59 -6.57 -18.59
C ARG A 358 10.22 -6.15 -19.13
N VAL A 359 9.24 -7.05 -19.08
CA VAL A 359 7.90 -6.86 -19.68
C VAL A 359 6.76 -6.86 -18.64
N LYS A 360 7.07 -6.60 -17.37
CA LYS A 360 6.10 -6.50 -16.27
C LYS A 360 5.50 -5.08 -16.20
N GLU A 361 5.17 -4.62 -14.99
CA GLU A 361 4.65 -3.28 -14.73
C GLU A 361 5.62 -2.19 -15.18
N THR A 362 6.91 -2.44 -15.01
CA THR A 362 8.03 -1.68 -15.54
C THR A 362 9.12 -2.64 -16.03
N ASP A 363 10.22 -2.13 -16.60
CA ASP A 363 11.46 -2.89 -16.73
C ASP A 363 12.10 -3.02 -15.33
N ARG A 364 11.74 -4.09 -14.62
CA ARG A 364 12.15 -4.30 -13.23
C ARG A 364 13.64 -4.50 -13.04
N ILE A 365 14.36 -5.01 -14.07
CA ILE A 365 15.82 -5.15 -14.00
C ILE A 365 16.46 -3.76 -13.96
N ALA A 366 16.10 -2.90 -14.91
CA ALA A 366 16.64 -1.54 -15.00
C ALA A 366 16.21 -0.68 -13.79
N ALA A 367 14.94 -0.77 -13.39
CA ALA A 367 14.42 -0.05 -12.22
C ALA A 367 15.15 -0.47 -10.93
N MET A 368 15.24 -1.77 -10.64
CA MET A 368 15.91 -2.27 -9.44
C MET A 368 17.39 -1.88 -9.42
N ALA A 369 18.10 -2.03 -10.56
CA ALA A 369 19.50 -1.65 -10.65
C ALA A 369 19.71 -0.16 -10.39
N THR A 370 18.85 0.69 -10.95
CA THR A 370 18.89 2.15 -10.76
C THR A 370 18.69 2.52 -9.29
N GLU A 371 17.65 1.96 -8.66
CA GLU A 371 17.29 2.33 -7.30
C GLU A 371 18.29 1.80 -6.25
N LEU A 372 18.82 0.59 -6.44
CA LEU A 372 19.85 0.04 -5.54
C LEU A 372 21.18 0.80 -5.61
N ARG A 373 21.55 1.31 -6.81
CA ARG A 373 22.74 2.17 -6.97
C ARG A 373 22.63 3.48 -6.20
N LYS A 374 21.42 4.05 -6.09
CA LYS A 374 21.19 5.27 -5.27
C LYS A 374 21.53 5.04 -3.79
N LEU A 375 21.29 3.82 -3.28
CA LEU A 375 21.60 3.43 -1.91
C LEU A 375 23.11 3.18 -1.67
N GLY A 376 23.94 3.18 -2.72
CA GLY A 376 25.37 2.95 -2.66
C GLY A 376 25.81 1.55 -3.07
N ALA A 377 24.91 0.67 -3.47
CA ALA A 377 25.25 -0.66 -3.98
C ALA A 377 25.96 -0.61 -5.34
N THR A 378 26.83 -1.59 -5.59
CA THR A 378 27.35 -1.85 -6.94
C THR A 378 26.44 -2.86 -7.61
N VAL A 379 25.87 -2.48 -8.76
CA VAL A 379 24.92 -3.33 -9.47
C VAL A 379 25.33 -3.52 -10.93
N GLU A 380 25.46 -4.77 -11.35
CA GLU A 380 25.59 -5.19 -12.74
C GLU A 380 24.28 -5.80 -13.20
N GLU A 381 23.80 -5.38 -14.35
CA GLU A 381 22.56 -5.89 -14.93
C GLU A 381 22.80 -6.42 -16.35
N GLY A 382 22.11 -7.49 -16.70
CA GLY A 382 22.15 -8.10 -18.03
C GLY A 382 20.76 -8.28 -18.61
N GLN A 383 20.63 -9.02 -19.68
CA GLN A 383 19.37 -9.25 -20.34
C GLN A 383 18.38 -10.01 -19.45
N ASP A 384 18.86 -10.97 -18.67
CA ASP A 384 18.10 -11.92 -17.87
C ASP A 384 18.67 -12.12 -16.45
N TYR A 385 19.56 -11.25 -15.98
CA TYR A 385 20.16 -11.34 -14.65
C TYR A 385 20.40 -9.96 -14.03
N ILE A 386 20.56 -9.97 -12.71
CA ILE A 386 21.05 -8.85 -11.91
C ILE A 386 22.04 -9.38 -10.88
N ARG A 387 23.16 -8.67 -10.69
CA ARG A 387 24.17 -8.92 -9.66
C ARG A 387 24.21 -7.71 -8.73
N VAL A 388 24.06 -7.95 -7.45
CA VAL A 388 24.05 -6.90 -6.44
C VAL A 388 25.16 -7.15 -5.44
N THR A 389 26.10 -6.22 -5.36
CA THR A 389 27.13 -6.17 -4.31
C THR A 389 26.73 -5.11 -3.30
N PRO A 390 26.64 -5.47 -2.00
CA PRO A 390 26.21 -4.54 -0.97
C PRO A 390 27.12 -3.30 -0.88
N PRO A 391 26.62 -2.15 -0.38
CA PRO A 391 27.46 -0.99 -0.12
C PRO A 391 28.55 -1.35 0.90
N ALA A 392 29.79 -0.95 0.61
CA ALA A 392 30.88 -1.06 1.59
C ALA A 392 30.61 -0.19 2.83
N ALA A 393 31.31 -0.43 3.91
CA ALA A 393 31.20 0.39 5.12
C ALA A 393 31.41 1.88 4.79
N GLY A 394 30.50 2.74 5.22
CA GLY A 394 30.52 4.17 4.93
C GLY A 394 30.07 4.59 3.51
N GLN A 395 29.65 3.65 2.66
CA GLN A 395 29.17 3.95 1.30
C GLN A 395 27.64 3.98 1.18
N TRP A 396 26.91 3.63 2.21
CA TRP A 396 25.45 3.78 2.24
C TRP A 396 25.04 5.23 2.05
N ARG A 397 23.91 5.45 1.39
CA ARG A 397 23.39 6.79 1.09
C ARG A 397 21.89 6.83 1.37
N SER A 398 21.42 7.99 1.85
CA SER A 398 19.99 8.31 1.82
C SER A 398 19.55 8.45 0.37
N ALA A 399 18.38 7.92 0.04
CA ALA A 399 17.87 7.97 -1.31
C ALA A 399 16.34 8.11 -1.35
N SER A 400 15.84 8.82 -2.38
CA SER A 400 14.46 8.77 -2.82
C SER A 400 14.36 7.67 -3.88
N LEU A 401 13.60 6.63 -3.57
CA LEU A 401 13.40 5.46 -4.43
C LEU A 401 12.16 5.66 -5.28
N HIS A 402 12.35 5.76 -6.58
CA HIS A 402 11.25 5.86 -7.54
C HIS A 402 10.59 4.50 -7.74
N THR A 403 9.27 4.45 -7.74
CA THR A 403 8.50 3.20 -7.81
C THR A 403 8.12 2.78 -9.21
N TYR A 404 8.17 3.67 -10.18
CA TYR A 404 7.81 3.39 -11.59
C TYR A 404 6.37 2.85 -11.73
N ASP A 405 5.44 3.28 -10.86
CA ASP A 405 4.08 2.75 -10.75
C ASP A 405 4.06 1.21 -10.55
N ASP A 406 5.14 0.66 -9.96
CA ASP A 406 5.24 -0.77 -9.64
C ASP A 406 5.22 -0.96 -8.12
N HIS A 407 4.14 -1.57 -7.64
CA HIS A 407 3.92 -1.88 -6.23
C HIS A 407 5.06 -2.68 -5.59
N ARG A 408 5.75 -3.55 -6.37
CA ARG A 408 6.87 -4.35 -5.86
C ARG A 408 8.10 -3.50 -5.61
N MET A 409 8.35 -2.47 -6.43
CA MET A 409 9.43 -1.52 -6.20
C MET A 409 9.23 -0.79 -4.85
N ALA A 410 8.00 -0.33 -4.57
CA ALA A 410 7.66 0.31 -3.30
C ALA A 410 7.89 -0.61 -2.10
N MET A 411 7.34 -1.83 -2.16
CA MET A 411 7.40 -2.78 -1.05
C MET A 411 8.82 -3.32 -0.81
N CYS A 412 9.57 -3.63 -1.86
CA CYS A 412 10.98 -4.01 -1.75
C CYS A 412 11.83 -2.85 -1.20
N GLY A 413 11.64 -1.64 -1.73
CA GLY A 413 12.40 -0.46 -1.35
C GLY A 413 12.29 -0.12 0.14
N SER A 414 11.13 -0.40 0.77
CA SER A 414 10.92 -0.14 2.21
C SER A 414 11.92 -0.89 3.11
N LEU A 415 12.38 -2.06 2.70
CA LEU A 415 13.36 -2.85 3.46
C LEU A 415 14.72 -2.16 3.58
N ALA A 416 15.05 -1.22 2.69
CA ALA A 416 16.30 -0.46 2.75
C ALA A 416 16.39 0.49 3.95
N ALA A 417 15.26 0.76 4.64
CA ALA A 417 15.23 1.58 5.85
C ALA A 417 15.96 0.94 7.05
N PHE A 418 16.29 -0.37 6.99
CA PHE A 418 17.10 -1.07 8.00
C PHE A 418 18.61 -0.97 7.75
N ASN A 419 19.04 -0.04 6.89
CA ASN A 419 20.45 0.09 6.57
C ASN A 419 21.32 0.37 7.82
N PRO A 420 22.51 -0.25 7.92
CA PRO A 420 23.35 -0.16 9.11
C PRO A 420 23.99 1.23 9.31
N ALA A 421 23.85 2.13 8.34
CA ALA A 421 24.34 3.51 8.44
C ALA A 421 23.33 4.45 9.15
N GLY A 422 22.14 3.95 9.50
CA GLY A 422 21.12 4.74 10.17
C GLY A 422 20.60 5.90 9.31
N LEU A 423 20.45 5.66 8.00
CA LEU A 423 20.02 6.69 7.04
C LEU A 423 18.56 6.50 6.66
N PRO A 424 17.78 7.59 6.53
CA PRO A 424 16.39 7.52 6.09
C PRO A 424 16.29 7.18 4.59
N VAL A 425 15.15 6.60 4.21
CA VAL A 425 14.82 6.25 2.82
C VAL A 425 13.45 6.81 2.48
N ARG A 426 13.30 7.40 1.31
CA ARG A 426 12.01 7.85 0.76
C ARG A 426 11.50 6.86 -0.27
N ILE A 427 10.21 6.56 -0.22
CA ILE A 427 9.48 5.85 -1.26
C ILE A 427 8.60 6.86 -2.00
N ASP A 428 8.89 7.09 -3.27
CA ASP A 428 8.05 7.95 -4.13
C ASP A 428 6.79 7.16 -4.52
N ASP A 429 5.64 7.84 -4.57
CA ASP A 429 4.33 7.23 -4.86
C ASP A 429 4.08 5.90 -4.11
N PRO A 430 3.99 5.92 -2.77
CA PRO A 430 3.69 4.72 -1.99
C PRO A 430 2.30 4.15 -2.28
N SER A 431 1.42 4.92 -2.94
CA SER A 431 0.05 4.50 -3.24
C SER A 431 -0.06 3.42 -4.31
N CYS A 432 0.99 3.20 -5.10
CA CYS A 432 1.04 2.13 -6.11
C CYS A 432 0.88 0.71 -5.51
N VAL A 433 1.11 0.54 -4.19
CA VAL A 433 0.89 -0.74 -3.49
C VAL A 433 -0.58 -1.19 -3.50
N ALA A 434 -1.54 -0.27 -3.73
CA ALA A 434 -2.96 -0.57 -3.82
C ALA A 434 -3.30 -1.62 -4.89
N LYS A 435 -2.40 -1.87 -5.83
CA LYS A 435 -2.53 -2.90 -6.85
C LYS A 435 -2.57 -4.32 -6.30
N THR A 436 -1.90 -4.59 -5.18
CA THR A 436 -1.82 -5.94 -4.60
C THR A 436 -1.95 -5.98 -3.09
N PHE A 437 -1.56 -4.92 -2.40
CA PHE A 437 -1.61 -4.84 -0.95
C PHE A 437 -1.86 -3.40 -0.49
N PRO A 438 -3.11 -2.92 -0.54
CA PRO A 438 -3.46 -1.53 -0.23
C PRO A 438 -2.97 -1.04 1.14
N GLU A 439 -3.01 -1.91 2.17
CA GLU A 439 -2.62 -1.60 3.56
C GLU A 439 -1.15 -1.92 3.87
N TYR A 440 -0.32 -2.18 2.86
CA TYR A 440 1.06 -2.64 3.06
C TYR A 440 1.86 -1.76 4.03
N PHE A 441 1.86 -0.44 3.84
CA PHE A 441 2.66 0.44 4.69
C PHE A 441 2.10 0.56 6.11
N THR A 442 0.79 0.44 6.29
CA THR A 442 0.15 0.38 7.61
C THR A 442 0.63 -0.86 8.37
N ASP A 443 0.52 -2.03 7.75
CA ASP A 443 0.93 -3.31 8.34
C ASP A 443 2.44 -3.39 8.55
N TYR A 444 3.22 -2.91 7.56
CA TYR A 444 4.68 -2.89 7.64
C TYR A 444 5.17 -2.03 8.82
N LEU A 445 4.66 -0.79 8.94
CA LEU A 445 5.07 0.13 10.01
C LEU A 445 4.60 -0.34 11.40
N ALA A 446 3.48 -1.05 11.49
CA ALA A 446 3.00 -1.65 12.74
C ALA A 446 3.95 -2.73 13.30
N LEU A 447 4.72 -3.39 12.44
CA LEU A 447 5.72 -4.39 12.82
C LEU A 447 7.10 -3.78 13.09
N CYS A 448 7.39 -2.60 12.55
CA CYS A 448 8.71 -1.98 12.61
C CYS A 448 8.92 -1.16 13.88
N GLN A 449 10.17 -1.08 14.29
CA GLN A 449 10.64 -0.24 15.39
C GLN A 449 11.76 0.69 14.91
N ALA A 450 11.84 1.85 15.55
CA ALA A 450 12.90 2.83 15.35
C ALA A 450 13.26 3.45 16.70
N ASP A 451 14.46 4.01 16.79
CA ASP A 451 14.81 4.84 17.93
C ASP A 451 13.90 6.06 17.97
N ALA A 452 13.29 6.34 19.11
CA ALA A 452 12.38 7.47 19.26
C ALA A 452 12.99 8.79 18.76
N ALA A 453 14.29 8.98 18.97
CA ALA A 453 15.01 10.18 18.50
C ALA A 453 15.09 10.28 16.98
N SER A 454 15.06 9.17 16.25
CA SER A 454 15.13 9.15 14.78
C SER A 454 13.77 9.35 14.09
N ILE A 455 12.65 9.16 14.81
CA ILE A 455 11.33 9.43 14.26
C ILE A 455 11.16 10.96 14.11
N PRO A 456 10.94 11.48 12.90
CA PRO A 456 10.89 12.91 12.66
C PRO A 456 9.64 13.56 13.28
N VAL A 457 9.81 14.80 13.76
CA VAL A 457 8.72 15.62 14.31
C VAL A 457 8.69 16.97 13.58
N LEU A 458 7.50 17.37 13.13
CA LEU A 458 7.23 18.70 12.61
C LEU A 458 6.33 19.43 13.61
N CYS A 459 6.82 20.54 14.19
CA CYS A 459 6.07 21.34 15.14
C CYS A 459 5.37 22.49 14.46
N ILE A 460 4.08 22.71 14.79
CA ILE A 460 3.31 23.88 14.37
C ILE A 460 2.75 24.55 15.61
N ASP A 461 3.42 25.62 16.05
CA ASP A 461 3.02 26.43 17.19
C ASP A 461 2.34 27.74 16.74
N GLY A 462 1.58 28.37 17.62
CA GLY A 462 0.99 29.68 17.32
C GLY A 462 -0.26 29.98 18.15
N PRO A 463 -0.85 31.20 18.01
CA PRO A 463 -1.97 31.66 18.82
C PRO A 463 -3.27 30.93 18.50
N SER A 464 -4.28 31.14 19.33
CA SER A 464 -5.64 30.59 19.13
C SER A 464 -6.27 31.10 17.84
N ALA A 465 -7.11 30.28 17.19
CA ALA A 465 -7.85 30.61 15.96
C ALA A 465 -6.98 31.02 14.75
N SER A 466 -5.65 30.78 14.77
CA SER A 466 -4.77 31.00 13.61
C SER A 466 -4.96 29.99 12.47
N GLY A 467 -5.72 28.91 12.68
CA GLY A 467 -5.92 27.86 11.71
C GLY A 467 -4.94 26.69 11.83
N LYS A 468 -4.17 26.61 12.94
CA LYS A 468 -3.18 25.57 13.18
C LYS A 468 -3.73 24.16 12.99
N GLY A 469 -4.82 23.81 13.71
CA GLY A 469 -5.36 22.46 13.67
C GLY A 469 -5.70 21.98 12.26
N THR A 470 -6.28 22.86 11.42
CA THR A 470 -6.57 22.55 10.01
C THR A 470 -5.29 22.39 9.19
N LEU A 471 -4.30 23.27 9.39
CA LEU A 471 -3.00 23.19 8.73
C LEU A 471 -2.26 21.91 9.15
N SER A 472 -2.17 21.64 10.46
CA SER A 472 -1.47 20.47 11.01
C SER A 472 -2.09 19.16 10.53
N ALA A 473 -3.42 19.07 10.53
CA ALA A 473 -4.13 17.88 10.02
C ALA A 473 -3.89 17.66 8.52
N ALA A 474 -3.90 18.74 7.73
CA ALA A 474 -3.64 18.65 6.30
C ALA A 474 -2.18 18.25 6.00
N VAL A 475 -1.22 18.82 6.73
CA VAL A 475 0.22 18.47 6.61
C VAL A 475 0.45 17.02 7.05
N ALA A 476 -0.14 16.58 8.17
CA ALA A 476 -0.03 15.21 8.65
C ALA A 476 -0.58 14.21 7.63
N ALA A 477 -1.74 14.51 7.04
CA ALA A 477 -2.34 13.66 5.99
C ALA A 477 -1.47 13.58 4.72
N GLN A 478 -0.83 14.69 4.31
CA GLN A 478 0.06 14.72 3.14
C GLN A 478 1.38 13.97 3.37
N LEU A 479 1.86 13.90 4.61
CA LEU A 479 3.09 13.19 4.98
C LEU A 479 2.83 11.74 5.42
N GLY A 480 1.57 11.36 5.67
CA GLY A 480 1.24 10.09 6.31
C GLY A 480 1.70 10.01 7.77
N TYR A 481 1.84 11.14 8.45
CA TYR A 481 2.33 11.25 9.83
C TYR A 481 1.20 11.20 10.84
N ALA A 482 1.51 10.76 12.06
CA ALA A 482 0.62 10.93 13.19
C ALA A 482 0.38 12.42 13.49
N LEU A 483 -0.76 12.74 14.08
CA LEU A 483 -1.10 14.09 14.53
C LEU A 483 -1.23 14.13 16.04
N LEU A 484 -0.53 15.06 16.68
CA LEU A 484 -0.74 15.45 18.07
C LEU A 484 -1.43 16.81 18.12
N ASP A 485 -2.68 16.87 18.54
CA ASP A 485 -3.36 18.10 18.98
C ASP A 485 -3.17 18.23 20.51
N SER A 486 -2.12 18.94 20.93
CA SER A 486 -1.85 19.12 22.36
C SER A 486 -2.95 19.91 23.05
N GLY A 487 -3.63 20.79 22.35
CA GLY A 487 -4.76 21.54 22.87
C GLY A 487 -5.92 20.65 23.29
N SER A 488 -6.17 19.58 22.55
CA SER A 488 -7.20 18.58 22.89
C SER A 488 -6.84 17.81 24.16
N LEU A 489 -5.56 17.50 24.42
CA LEU A 489 -5.16 16.84 25.66
C LEU A 489 -5.48 17.71 26.89
N TYR A 490 -5.19 19.00 26.85
CA TYR A 490 -5.55 19.92 27.95
C TYR A 490 -7.07 20.07 28.10
N ARG A 491 -7.84 19.98 27.03
CA ARG A 491 -9.30 19.99 27.08
C ARG A 491 -9.87 18.73 27.75
N ILE A 492 -9.26 17.59 27.49
CA ILE A 492 -9.63 16.31 28.14
C ILE A 492 -9.33 16.37 29.62
N VAL A 493 -8.13 16.81 30.00
CA VAL A 493 -7.77 17.00 31.42
C VAL A 493 -8.72 17.97 32.10
N GLY A 494 -9.04 19.11 31.45
CA GLY A 494 -9.99 20.09 31.97
C GLY A 494 -11.38 19.52 32.20
N LEU A 495 -11.91 18.75 31.24
CA LEU A 495 -13.19 18.06 31.35
C LEU A 495 -13.20 17.07 32.52
N ALA A 496 -12.16 16.23 32.61
CA ALA A 496 -12.01 15.25 33.68
C ALA A 496 -11.90 15.92 35.04
N ALA A 497 -11.10 16.98 35.17
CA ALA A 497 -10.95 17.76 36.39
C ALA A 497 -12.27 18.45 36.81
N ARG A 498 -13.05 18.96 35.88
CA ARG A 498 -14.38 19.50 36.12
C ARG A 498 -15.34 18.43 36.64
N ARG A 499 -15.39 17.27 35.99
CA ARG A 499 -16.23 16.14 36.37
C ARG A 499 -15.88 15.65 37.81
N ALA A 500 -14.61 15.80 38.20
CA ALA A 500 -14.12 15.48 39.55
C ALA A 500 -14.30 16.63 40.56
N GLY A 501 -14.88 17.77 40.19
CA GLY A 501 -15.05 18.94 41.07
C GLY A 501 -13.74 19.66 41.44
N LEU A 502 -12.64 19.40 40.73
CA LEU A 502 -11.31 19.96 41.00
C LEU A 502 -11.12 21.38 40.42
N LEU A 503 -12.05 21.85 39.59
CA LEU A 503 -12.09 23.20 39.04
C LEU A 503 -13.05 24.15 39.79
N ASP A 504 -13.67 23.69 40.89
CA ASP A 504 -14.53 24.51 41.73
C ASP A 504 -13.65 25.41 42.62
N GLY A 505 -13.44 26.65 42.20
CA GLY A 505 -12.55 27.60 42.87
C GLY A 505 -11.23 27.84 42.12
N ASP A 506 -10.13 28.11 42.84
CA ASP A 506 -8.82 28.31 42.23
C ASP A 506 -8.18 26.95 41.89
N PRO A 507 -8.00 26.60 40.61
CA PRO A 507 -7.38 25.34 40.18
C PRO A 507 -5.98 25.09 40.76
N ALA A 508 -5.24 26.14 41.15
CA ALA A 508 -3.91 26.01 41.72
C ALA A 508 -3.95 25.27 43.09
N THR A 509 -5.06 25.34 43.84
CA THR A 509 -5.21 24.61 45.09
C THR A 509 -5.32 23.11 44.89
N ASN A 510 -5.74 22.66 43.72
CA ASN A 510 -5.94 21.25 43.37
C ASN A 510 -4.87 20.75 42.37
N GLU A 511 -3.79 21.52 42.13
CA GLU A 511 -2.80 21.23 41.09
C GLU A 511 -2.27 19.80 41.14
N ALA A 512 -1.89 19.30 42.32
CA ALA A 512 -1.36 17.94 42.45
C ALA A 512 -2.41 16.86 42.13
N ALA A 513 -3.68 17.08 42.50
CA ALA A 513 -4.77 16.16 42.20
C ALA A 513 -5.09 16.15 40.69
N ILE A 514 -5.07 17.32 40.04
CA ILE A 514 -5.29 17.43 38.59
C ILE A 514 -4.12 16.79 37.85
N ALA A 515 -2.87 16.93 38.29
CA ALA A 515 -1.71 16.30 37.68
C ALA A 515 -1.76 14.76 37.81
N SER A 516 -2.14 14.23 38.97
CA SER A 516 -2.38 12.78 39.15
C SER A 516 -3.45 12.28 38.20
N LEU A 517 -4.60 12.98 38.15
CA LEU A 517 -5.68 12.65 37.22
C LEU A 517 -5.17 12.65 35.75
N ALA A 518 -4.41 13.65 35.35
CA ALA A 518 -3.87 13.75 33.99
C ALA A 518 -2.96 12.56 33.60
N SER A 519 -2.22 12.00 34.56
CA SER A 519 -1.34 10.84 34.32
C SER A 519 -2.08 9.50 34.22
N GLU A 520 -3.32 9.43 34.68
CA GLU A 520 -4.13 8.19 34.77
C GLU A 520 -5.23 8.13 33.70
N LEU A 521 -5.34 9.16 32.82
CA LEU A 521 -6.41 9.22 31.83
C LEU A 521 -6.27 8.13 30.77
N ASP A 522 -7.31 7.31 30.62
CA ASP A 522 -7.47 6.36 29.53
C ASP A 522 -8.10 7.08 28.32
N ILE A 523 -7.22 7.54 27.40
CA ILE A 523 -7.61 8.31 26.22
C ILE A 523 -7.39 7.48 24.96
N CYS A 524 -8.43 7.40 24.13
CA CYS A 524 -8.35 6.79 22.80
C CYS A 524 -8.82 7.78 21.73
N PHE A 525 -8.02 7.94 20.67
CA PHE A 525 -8.37 8.71 19.46
C PHE A 525 -8.55 7.75 18.28
N GLY A 526 -9.68 7.83 17.60
CA GLY A 526 -9.95 7.00 16.41
C GLY A 526 -11.19 7.50 15.66
N ASP A 527 -11.22 7.33 14.34
CA ASP A 527 -12.37 7.65 13.45
C ASP A 527 -12.99 9.04 13.65
N GLY A 528 -12.15 10.04 14.02
CA GLY A 528 -12.58 11.40 14.28
C GLY A 528 -13.25 11.61 15.65
N GLN A 529 -13.26 10.58 16.51
CA GLN A 529 -13.77 10.58 17.86
C GLN A 529 -12.64 10.64 18.89
N CYS A 530 -12.98 11.14 20.07
CA CYS A 530 -12.15 11.12 21.26
C CYS A 530 -12.90 10.40 22.37
N LEU A 531 -12.33 9.30 22.85
CA LEU A 531 -12.91 8.51 23.94
C LEU A 531 -12.10 8.72 25.23
N LEU A 532 -12.79 8.86 26.34
CA LEU A 532 -12.22 8.90 27.68
C LEU A 532 -12.87 7.78 28.51
N GLY A 533 -12.08 6.77 28.91
CA GLY A 533 -12.60 5.59 29.59
C GLY A 533 -13.70 4.87 28.78
N GLY A 534 -13.63 4.91 27.44
CA GLY A 534 -14.62 4.34 26.54
C GLY A 534 -15.84 5.22 26.22
N GLU A 535 -16.02 6.38 26.88
CA GLU A 535 -17.09 7.35 26.60
C GLU A 535 -16.67 8.33 25.50
N ASP A 536 -17.53 8.58 24.49
CA ASP A 536 -17.29 9.60 23.47
C ASP A 536 -17.48 11.01 24.05
N ILE A 537 -16.37 11.75 24.15
CA ILE A 537 -16.32 13.13 24.67
C ILE A 537 -16.02 14.16 23.57
N THR A 538 -16.13 13.77 22.32
CA THR A 538 -15.70 14.59 21.16
C THR A 538 -16.35 15.98 21.15
N GLU A 539 -17.65 16.08 21.40
CA GLU A 539 -18.36 17.36 21.44
C GLU A 539 -18.06 18.16 22.70
N ASP A 540 -17.92 17.49 23.86
CA ASP A 540 -17.61 18.13 25.14
C ASP A 540 -16.28 18.90 25.07
N ILE A 541 -15.24 18.27 24.55
CA ILE A 541 -13.92 18.92 24.41
C ILE A 541 -13.88 20.01 23.36
N ARG A 542 -14.83 20.02 22.39
CA ARG A 542 -14.96 21.08 21.37
C ARG A 542 -15.78 22.26 21.83
N SER A 543 -16.43 22.17 22.98
CA SER A 543 -17.24 23.25 23.55
C SER A 543 -16.38 24.46 23.98
N GLU A 544 -17.04 25.60 24.18
CA GLU A 544 -16.39 26.81 24.74
C GLU A 544 -15.91 26.55 26.17
N GLN A 545 -16.72 25.82 26.96
CA GLN A 545 -16.37 25.43 28.33
C GLN A 545 -15.11 24.57 28.35
N GLY A 546 -14.97 23.57 27.45
CA GLY A 546 -13.74 22.78 27.30
C GLY A 546 -12.53 23.64 26.96
N GLY A 547 -12.72 24.76 26.26
CA GLY A 547 -11.66 25.75 25.99
C GLY A 547 -11.23 26.54 27.23
N MET A 548 -12.18 26.90 28.11
CA MET A 548 -11.90 27.59 29.37
C MET A 548 -11.18 26.65 30.35
N ASP A 549 -11.66 25.44 30.49
CA ASP A 549 -11.07 24.41 31.35
C ASP A 549 -9.65 24.09 30.94
N ALA A 550 -9.40 23.91 29.64
CA ALA A 550 -8.05 23.72 29.11
C ALA A 550 -7.12 24.89 29.45
N SER A 551 -7.62 26.13 29.39
CA SER A 551 -6.84 27.33 29.74
C SER A 551 -6.48 27.34 31.22
N ALA A 552 -7.38 26.89 32.11
CA ALA A 552 -7.14 26.82 33.55
C ALA A 552 -6.06 25.75 33.88
N VAL A 553 -6.24 24.51 33.40
CA VAL A 553 -5.33 23.41 33.72
C VAL A 553 -3.97 23.53 33.03
N SER A 554 -3.90 24.11 31.84
CA SER A 554 -2.64 24.31 31.12
C SER A 554 -1.71 25.36 31.72
N ALA A 555 -2.21 26.16 32.67
CA ALA A 555 -1.41 27.11 33.44
C ALA A 555 -0.63 26.42 34.58
N LEU A 556 -1.02 25.21 34.97
CA LEU A 556 -0.45 24.46 36.10
C LEU A 556 0.80 23.68 35.67
N PRO A 557 2.01 23.99 36.26
CA PRO A 557 3.26 23.34 35.88
C PRO A 557 3.24 21.80 36.03
N SER A 558 2.71 21.28 37.14
CA SER A 558 2.66 19.83 37.40
C SER A 558 1.76 19.08 36.41
N VAL A 559 0.67 19.70 35.93
CA VAL A 559 -0.20 19.12 34.89
C VAL A 559 0.54 19.04 33.55
N ARG A 560 1.31 20.07 33.23
CA ARG A 560 2.14 20.06 32.02
C ARG A 560 3.18 18.96 32.05
N GLU A 561 3.87 18.80 33.19
CA GLU A 561 4.85 17.74 33.41
C GLU A 561 4.22 16.34 33.28
N ALA A 562 3.04 16.13 33.87
CA ALA A 562 2.30 14.87 33.78
C ALA A 562 1.94 14.48 32.34
N LEU A 563 1.70 15.46 31.45
CA LEU A 563 1.35 15.22 30.05
C LEU A 563 2.56 15.04 29.11
N VAL A 564 3.80 15.34 29.53
CA VAL A 564 4.98 15.22 28.66
C VAL A 564 5.13 13.81 28.11
N GLY A 565 5.05 12.80 28.98
CA GLY A 565 5.18 11.40 28.57
C GLY A 565 4.11 10.98 27.56
N LEU A 566 2.87 11.40 27.78
CA LEU A 566 1.76 11.12 26.84
C LEU A 566 1.99 11.80 25.49
N GLN A 567 2.41 13.08 25.47
CA GLN A 567 2.70 13.80 24.23
C GLN A 567 3.86 13.16 23.45
N HIS A 568 4.93 12.72 24.14
CA HIS A 568 6.02 11.97 23.52
C HIS A 568 5.55 10.63 22.95
N GLY A 569 4.56 9.97 23.55
CA GLY A 569 3.97 8.72 23.07
C GLY A 569 3.26 8.83 21.71
N PHE A 570 2.93 10.06 21.26
CA PHE A 570 2.41 10.29 19.90
C PHE A 570 3.49 10.25 18.82
N ARG A 571 4.78 10.28 19.19
CA ARG A 571 5.90 10.18 18.26
C ARG A 571 6.02 8.75 17.76
N ARG A 572 5.31 8.45 16.68
CA ARG A 572 5.17 7.11 16.08
C ARG A 572 5.60 7.14 14.62
N LEU A 573 5.97 5.97 14.10
CA LEU A 573 6.30 5.79 12.68
C LEU A 573 5.11 6.16 11.77
N PRO A 574 5.36 6.77 10.60
CA PRO A 574 6.67 7.19 10.10
C PRO A 574 7.14 8.56 10.61
N GLY A 575 6.30 9.32 11.32
CA GLY A 575 6.61 10.64 11.87
C GLY A 575 5.45 11.27 12.61
N LEU A 576 5.65 12.47 13.15
CA LEU A 576 4.67 13.22 13.93
C LEU A 576 4.56 14.66 13.43
N VAL A 577 3.34 15.16 13.28
CA VAL A 577 3.02 16.59 13.26
C VAL A 577 2.44 16.97 14.63
N ALA A 578 3.08 17.87 15.34
CA ALA A 578 2.70 18.32 16.67
C ALA A 578 2.13 19.75 16.62
N ASP A 579 0.82 19.88 16.92
CA ASP A 579 0.09 21.16 17.01
C ASP A 579 0.02 21.62 18.46
N GLY A 580 0.49 22.84 18.72
CA GLY A 580 0.42 23.38 20.07
C GLY A 580 0.76 24.85 20.19
N ARG A 581 1.44 25.18 21.30
CA ARG A 581 1.95 26.51 21.62
C ARG A 581 3.41 26.51 22.03
N ASP A 582 3.91 25.34 22.41
CA ASP A 582 5.23 25.12 22.98
C ASP A 582 5.84 23.80 22.49
N MET A 583 5.31 23.27 21.40
CA MET A 583 5.79 22.00 20.81
C MET A 583 7.26 22.11 20.43
N GLY A 584 7.64 23.18 19.71
CA GLY A 584 9.02 23.41 19.26
C GLY A 584 9.95 24.01 20.31
N THR A 585 9.42 24.53 21.43
CA THR A 585 10.24 25.15 22.49
C THR A 585 10.44 24.24 23.70
N VAL A 586 9.45 23.38 24.03
CA VAL A 586 9.44 22.58 25.26
C VAL A 586 9.31 21.09 24.99
N ILE A 587 8.29 20.66 24.22
CA ILE A 587 7.97 19.23 24.09
C ILE A 587 8.92 18.52 23.12
N PHE A 588 9.18 19.13 21.96
CA PHE A 588 10.07 18.60 20.92
C PHE A 588 11.12 19.63 20.50
N PRO A 589 11.99 20.07 21.41
CA PRO A 589 12.98 21.14 21.12
C PRO A 589 14.00 20.73 20.05
N GLN A 590 14.13 19.44 19.74
CA GLN A 590 15.01 18.90 18.71
C GLN A 590 14.29 18.65 17.36
N ALA A 591 13.01 19.09 17.21
CA ALA A 591 12.29 18.92 15.97
C ALA A 591 13.02 19.59 14.79
N PRO A 592 13.23 18.88 13.66
CA PRO A 592 13.98 19.39 12.51
C PRO A 592 13.29 20.55 11.79
N LEU A 593 11.95 20.64 11.90
CA LEU A 593 11.18 21.79 11.41
C LEU A 593 10.22 22.28 12.49
N LYS A 594 10.31 23.54 12.80
CA LYS A 594 9.43 24.26 13.70
C LYS A 594 8.80 25.42 12.95
N VAL A 595 7.49 25.43 12.86
CA VAL A 595 6.71 26.49 12.22
C VAL A 595 5.96 27.25 13.30
N PHE A 596 6.10 28.56 13.32
CA PHE A 596 5.28 29.42 14.16
C PHE A 596 4.25 30.12 13.27
N LEU A 597 3.00 29.66 13.36
CA LEU A 597 1.89 30.17 12.58
C LEU A 597 1.34 31.44 13.22
N THR A 598 1.23 32.51 12.45
CA THR A 598 0.59 33.75 12.87
C THR A 598 -0.54 34.14 11.92
N ALA A 599 -1.47 34.94 12.42
CA ALA A 599 -2.47 35.65 11.63
C ALA A 599 -2.90 36.90 12.41
N SER A 600 -3.33 37.96 11.72
CA SER A 600 -3.83 39.17 12.39
C SER A 600 -5.03 38.86 13.28
N ALA A 601 -5.21 39.63 14.37
CA ALA A 601 -6.34 39.44 15.29
C ALA A 601 -7.69 39.57 14.59
N GLU A 602 -7.79 40.45 13.61
CA GLU A 602 -8.99 40.62 12.76
C GLU A 602 -9.30 39.35 11.99
N LYS A 603 -8.31 38.80 11.26
CA LYS A 603 -8.51 37.58 10.46
C LYS A 603 -8.86 36.37 11.33
N ARG A 604 -8.29 36.28 12.52
CA ARG A 604 -8.62 35.20 13.46
C ARG A 604 -10.04 35.34 14.01
N ALA A 605 -10.48 36.56 14.32
CA ALA A 605 -11.86 36.85 14.74
C ALA A 605 -12.86 36.56 13.62
N GLU A 606 -12.57 36.94 12.37
CA GLU A 606 -13.39 36.60 11.19
C GLU A 606 -13.54 35.08 11.02
N ARG A 607 -12.42 34.32 11.09
CA ARG A 607 -12.43 32.85 11.00
C ARG A 607 -13.27 32.23 12.11
N ARG A 608 -13.11 32.70 13.34
CA ARG A 608 -13.87 32.19 14.49
C ARG A 608 -15.35 32.53 14.37
N HIS A 609 -15.70 33.72 13.93
CA HIS A 609 -17.06 34.15 13.67
C HIS A 609 -17.75 33.24 12.63
N LYS A 610 -17.09 33.02 11.47
CA LYS A 610 -17.60 32.08 10.44
C LYS A 610 -17.84 30.69 10.99
N GLN A 611 -16.94 30.19 11.83
CA GLN A 611 -17.05 28.87 12.47
C GLN A 611 -18.25 28.81 13.44
N LEU A 612 -18.51 29.85 14.22
CA LEU A 612 -19.63 29.91 15.16
C LEU A 612 -20.97 30.01 14.43
N ILE A 613 -21.05 30.89 13.41
CA ILE A 613 -22.25 31.04 12.58
C ILE A 613 -22.59 29.71 11.86
N SER A 614 -21.60 28.97 11.36
CA SER A 614 -21.85 27.65 10.73
C SER A 614 -22.44 26.62 11.70
N LYS A 615 -22.25 26.83 13.01
CA LYS A 615 -22.82 26.02 14.10
C LYS A 615 -24.13 26.59 14.65
N GLY A 616 -24.67 27.66 14.07
CA GLY A 616 -25.90 28.31 14.54
C GLY A 616 -25.71 29.17 15.80
N ILE A 617 -24.46 29.51 16.17
CA ILE A 617 -24.14 30.32 17.34
C ILE A 617 -23.92 31.76 16.88
N ASP A 618 -24.73 32.70 17.36
CA ASP A 618 -24.56 34.12 17.11
C ASP A 618 -23.47 34.71 18.00
N ALA A 619 -22.52 35.44 17.39
CA ALA A 619 -21.41 36.07 18.10
C ALA A 619 -20.97 37.36 17.39
N LYS A 620 -20.53 38.36 18.15
CA LYS A 620 -20.05 39.62 17.57
C LYS A 620 -18.54 39.54 17.33
N ILE A 621 -18.09 40.00 16.16
CA ILE A 621 -16.67 39.92 15.76
C ILE A 621 -15.77 40.70 16.74
N ASP A 622 -16.22 41.87 17.22
CA ASP A 622 -15.43 42.70 18.14
C ASP A 622 -15.22 42.02 19.48
N ASP A 623 -16.24 41.33 20.02
CA ASP A 623 -16.15 40.57 21.25
C ASP A 623 -15.17 39.41 21.09
N LEU A 624 -15.28 38.65 19.97
CA LEU A 624 -14.36 37.56 19.63
C LEU A 624 -12.92 38.04 19.47
N ARG A 625 -12.71 39.23 18.89
CA ARG A 625 -11.38 39.82 18.77
C ARG A 625 -10.79 40.14 20.15
N ALA A 626 -11.54 40.82 21.04
CA ALA A 626 -11.11 41.12 22.38
C ALA A 626 -10.77 39.86 23.20
N ASP A 627 -11.59 38.81 23.10
CA ASP A 627 -11.33 37.53 23.77
C ASP A 627 -10.06 36.85 23.25
N LEU A 628 -9.82 36.86 21.95
CA LEU A 628 -8.61 36.30 21.33
C LEU A 628 -7.36 37.06 21.79
N GLU A 629 -7.39 38.42 21.81
CA GLU A 629 -6.29 39.24 22.27
C GLU A 629 -5.99 39.02 23.77
N ALA A 630 -7.01 38.93 24.60
CA ALA A 630 -6.88 38.64 26.04
C ALA A 630 -6.27 37.23 26.28
N ARG A 631 -6.66 36.25 25.48
CA ARG A 631 -6.12 34.87 25.53
C ARG A 631 -4.65 34.86 25.10
N ASP A 632 -4.31 35.52 24.02
CA ASP A 632 -2.91 35.62 23.54
C ASP A 632 -2.01 36.33 24.57
N ALA A 633 -2.51 37.35 25.22
CA ALA A 633 -1.75 38.05 26.28
C ALA A 633 -1.47 37.09 27.46
N ARG A 634 -2.46 36.30 27.88
CA ARG A 634 -2.27 35.27 28.92
C ARG A 634 -1.29 34.19 28.46
N ASP A 635 -1.40 33.69 27.23
CA ASP A 635 -0.51 32.66 26.70
C ASP A 635 0.95 33.16 26.60
N ARG A 636 1.18 34.41 26.29
CA ARG A 636 2.51 35.04 26.23
C ARG A 636 3.10 35.32 27.60
N SER A 637 2.29 35.66 28.58
CA SER A 637 2.73 36.04 29.93
C SER A 637 2.92 34.88 30.90
N ARG A 638 2.66 33.63 30.47
CA ARG A 638 2.84 32.42 31.30
C ARG A 638 4.28 32.30 31.77
N ALA A 639 4.47 31.98 33.04
CA ALA A 639 5.79 31.67 33.60
C ALA A 639 6.35 30.35 33.04
N ALA A 640 5.47 29.35 32.87
CA ALA A 640 5.82 28.06 32.25
C ALA A 640 5.38 28.03 30.79
N ALA A 641 6.30 27.73 29.87
CA ALA A 641 6.06 27.57 28.44
C ALA A 641 5.26 28.72 27.80
N PRO A 642 5.78 29.95 27.79
CA PRO A 642 5.13 31.09 27.17
C PRO A 642 4.97 30.88 25.67
N LEU A 643 3.89 31.41 25.09
CA LEU A 643 3.68 31.39 23.64
C LEU A 643 4.69 32.31 22.95
N LYS A 644 5.75 31.72 22.43
CA LYS A 644 6.80 32.42 21.66
C LYS A 644 7.36 31.46 20.59
N PRO A 645 7.80 31.97 19.44
CA PRO A 645 8.52 31.15 18.48
C PRO A 645 9.81 30.59 19.11
N ALA A 646 10.19 29.37 18.73
CA ALA A 646 11.52 28.85 18.97
C ALA A 646 12.54 29.69 18.18
N GLU A 647 13.81 29.72 18.63
CA GLU A 647 14.85 30.54 17.97
C GLU A 647 15.09 30.12 16.50
N ASP A 648 14.92 28.84 16.20
CA ASP A 648 15.06 28.23 14.89
C ASP A 648 13.72 28.04 14.16
N ALA A 649 12.62 28.62 14.68
CA ALA A 649 11.31 28.50 14.06
C ALA A 649 11.19 29.38 12.80
N VAL A 650 10.56 28.83 11.78
CA VAL A 650 10.15 29.60 10.60
C VAL A 650 8.78 30.21 10.86
N LEU A 651 8.65 31.52 10.58
CA LEU A 651 7.39 32.26 10.76
C LEU A 651 6.53 32.09 9.50
N LEU A 652 5.27 31.68 9.69
CA LEU A 652 4.26 31.62 8.64
C LEU A 652 3.10 32.55 8.99
N ASP A 653 2.99 33.67 8.29
CA ASP A 653 1.81 34.54 8.38
C ASP A 653 0.79 34.09 7.32
N ASN A 654 -0.32 33.52 7.78
CA ASN A 654 -1.39 33.05 6.91
C ASN A 654 -2.59 34.02 6.88
N SER A 655 -2.42 35.29 7.22
CA SER A 655 -3.51 36.30 7.22
C SER A 655 -4.21 36.37 5.88
N GLU A 656 -3.44 36.36 4.79
CA GLU A 656 -3.92 36.46 3.40
C GLU A 656 -3.74 35.15 2.59
N MET A 657 -3.31 34.06 3.24
CA MET A 657 -3.10 32.77 2.58
C MET A 657 -4.29 31.83 2.80
N ASP A 658 -4.63 31.07 1.77
CA ASP A 658 -5.53 29.92 1.92
C ASP A 658 -4.80 28.71 2.53
N ILE A 659 -5.60 27.69 2.90
CA ILE A 659 -5.05 26.47 3.51
C ILE A 659 -4.12 25.70 2.56
N PRO A 660 -4.50 25.43 1.28
CA PRO A 660 -3.61 24.74 0.34
C PRO A 660 -2.26 25.42 0.17
N THR A 661 -2.22 26.75 0.03
CA THR A 661 -0.97 27.53 -0.08
C THR A 661 -0.12 27.41 1.17
N SER A 662 -0.74 27.50 2.36
CA SER A 662 -0.04 27.33 3.65
C SER A 662 0.53 25.92 3.80
N VAL A 663 -0.21 24.88 3.40
CA VAL A 663 0.24 23.48 3.41
C VAL A 663 1.44 23.29 2.49
N ASN A 664 1.34 23.76 1.25
CA ASN A 664 2.43 23.64 0.27
C ASN A 664 3.71 24.33 0.75
N GLN A 665 3.59 25.49 1.42
CA GLN A 665 4.74 26.20 1.98
C GLN A 665 5.42 25.39 3.10
N VAL A 666 4.64 24.79 4.01
CA VAL A 666 5.18 23.94 5.09
C VAL A 666 5.84 22.69 4.51
N LEU A 667 5.21 22.04 3.53
CA LEU A 667 5.78 20.87 2.86
C LEU A 667 7.09 21.20 2.12
N ALA A 668 7.18 22.38 1.47
CA ALA A 668 8.41 22.82 0.82
C ALA A 668 9.55 23.00 1.84
N TRP A 669 9.28 23.61 2.99
CA TRP A 669 10.27 23.73 4.07
C TRP A 669 10.66 22.35 4.62
N TRP A 670 9.68 21.43 4.78
CA TRP A 670 9.94 20.07 5.24
C TRP A 670 10.86 19.32 4.28
N GLN A 671 10.59 19.40 2.98
CA GLN A 671 11.44 18.78 1.95
C GLN A 671 12.86 19.32 2.00
N GLY A 672 13.05 20.63 2.22
CA GLY A 672 14.37 21.25 2.37
C GLY A 672 15.16 20.79 3.61
N LYS A 673 14.50 20.14 4.58
CA LYS A 673 15.15 19.56 5.78
C LYS A 673 15.50 18.08 5.60
N GLN A 674 15.01 17.44 4.53
CA GLN A 674 15.26 16.03 4.27
C GLN A 674 16.59 15.83 3.53
N PRO A 675 17.30 14.71 3.76
CA PRO A 675 18.59 14.42 3.11
C PRO A 675 18.43 13.96 1.66
N PHE A 676 17.21 13.88 1.16
CA PHE A 676 16.91 13.51 -0.22
C PHE A 676 17.13 14.75 -1.10
N GLY A 677 18.13 14.72 -2.00
CA GLY A 677 18.40 15.82 -2.91
C GLY A 677 17.12 16.23 -3.65
N THR A 678 16.91 17.54 -3.82
CA THR A 678 15.83 18.07 -4.64
C THR A 678 15.95 17.48 -6.05
N GLN A 679 15.16 16.47 -6.35
CA GLN A 679 14.89 16.14 -7.75
C GLN A 679 14.14 17.36 -8.31
N ALA A 680 14.78 18.05 -9.26
CA ALA A 680 14.06 18.96 -10.13
C ALA A 680 12.89 18.13 -10.70
N THR A 681 11.67 18.56 -10.41
CA THR A 681 10.46 18.03 -11.05
C THR A 681 10.63 18.34 -12.54
N GLY A 682 11.23 17.38 -13.26
CA GLY A 682 11.25 17.36 -14.70
C GLY A 682 9.83 17.07 -15.16
N THR A 683 9.11 18.14 -15.48
CA THR A 683 8.00 18.05 -16.43
C THR A 683 8.61 17.78 -17.79
N ASP A 684 8.49 16.53 -18.27
CA ASP A 684 8.42 16.20 -19.71
C ASP A 684 7.46 15.02 -19.90
#